data_39022c1e29e43a58a6ccfdf53cd3dc09
#
_entry.id   39022c1e29e43a58a6ccfdf53cd3dc09
#
_cell.length_a   1.000
_cell.length_b   1.000
_cell.length_c   1.000
_cell.angle_alpha   90.00
_cell.angle_beta   90.00
_cell.angle_gamma   90.00
#
_symmetry.space_group_name_H-M   'P 1'
#
loop_
_entity.id
_entity.type
_entity.pdbx_description
1 polymer ?
#
loop_
_entity_poly.entity_id
_entity_poly.type
_entity_poly.pdbx_seq_one_letter_code
_entity_poly.pdbx_strand_id
1 'polypeptide(L)'
;YFSNLIVDPKDPTKIYKPDGSLIASSDGGQSFSNISGGAHGDFHDVWINPNNTDNLITGDDGGLWYSFDGGNRWWKGNNLPVSQFYHVSLDNDTPYHVYGGLQDNSSWIGDSAYPGGISNDRWENIYGGDGFWVFADPSDPDYVYAESQGGYIGRINRKTHETRSIQPLPGYKEGKLRYNWNTPIHVSPTQSGTIYIGAQFLFRSRDHGQTWERISPDLTTNDREKQKQEQSGGITVDNSSAEMHTTIFSIGESPKNPNLIWVGTDDGNVQLTRDGGKSWKNLVSNIKDLPKNGWVTSIEAGHFSEGTAYASFDLHTFGDMRPYVYKTSDFGQTWTQIVAPISNVKGYAHVVKEDLVNQNLLFVGTESGLWVSLDGGKQWAQYTGGDFPNVAVRDLAIHPRDKDLVIATHGRGIWIIDDITPLRALTPELLAKEAAFIDARPMVQRIPAGGGWANGDAVFVGENPTEEAVITYYQQKRHIFGDLKIEILDSTGKVLSTIPSSKRRGLNRATWSMRLKAPRVPTAASAAFGATIGPRVLPGTYTVRMSKDKNVYTTQLVVTGDPRSKYTPADRKAQFDLSMKLYSLLADMTFAVDRLNGVRLALEASAAGLPANDPLAARLRAASAEIDVLRKKIVATKEGGAITGEERLRENLADLYSNVLNYEGKPTEAQLARTDAITRELADVVRDFDAWLAKELTGLNAALSAKQLPPIKVITRAEWDKE
;
A
#
# COMPACT_ATOMS: atom_id res chain seq x y z
N TYR A 1 4.56 -34.59 -15.00
CA TYR A 1 5.00 -33.65 -13.99
C TYR A 1 6.46 -33.97 -13.74
N PHE A 2 7.31 -33.63 -13.03
CA PHE A 2 8.71 -33.98 -12.73
C PHE A 2 9.41 -34.95 -13.69
N SER A 3 9.37 -34.72 -15.00
CA SER A 3 9.86 -35.69 -16.00
C SER A 3 11.10 -35.21 -16.75
N ASN A 4 11.65 -34.04 -16.40
CA ASN A 4 12.80 -33.48 -17.13
C ASN A 4 14.13 -34.09 -16.67
N LEU A 5 15.05 -34.28 -17.64
CA LEU A 5 16.45 -34.56 -17.39
C LEU A 5 17.28 -33.50 -18.12
N ILE A 6 18.12 -32.81 -17.40
CA ILE A 6 18.96 -31.73 -17.93
C ILE A 6 20.42 -32.18 -17.85
N VAL A 7 21.09 -32.23 -18.98
CA VAL A 7 22.51 -32.66 -19.08
C VAL A 7 23.38 -31.41 -19.13
N ASP A 8 24.50 -31.43 -18.38
CA ASP A 8 25.51 -30.38 -18.43
C ASP A 8 26.07 -30.25 -19.86
N PRO A 9 26.07 -29.06 -20.48
CA PRO A 9 26.50 -28.87 -21.86
C PRO A 9 28.01 -29.11 -22.09
N LYS A 10 28.80 -29.18 -21.03
CA LYS A 10 30.27 -29.44 -21.11
C LYS A 10 30.68 -30.79 -20.57
N ASP A 11 29.89 -31.39 -19.69
CA ASP A 11 30.19 -32.67 -19.06
C ASP A 11 28.96 -33.59 -19.10
N PRO A 12 28.84 -34.51 -20.07
CA PRO A 12 27.66 -35.35 -20.19
C PRO A 12 27.50 -36.37 -19.06
N THR A 13 28.47 -36.50 -18.15
CA THR A 13 28.32 -37.32 -16.95
C THR A 13 27.53 -36.61 -15.84
N LYS A 14 27.44 -35.29 -15.93
CA LYS A 14 26.61 -34.47 -15.02
C LYS A 14 25.20 -34.37 -15.54
N ILE A 15 24.24 -34.85 -14.77
CA ILE A 15 22.82 -34.86 -15.11
C ILE A 15 22.03 -34.32 -13.92
N TYR A 16 21.14 -33.40 -14.18
CA TYR A 16 20.23 -32.83 -13.17
C TYR A 16 18.80 -33.32 -13.42
N LYS A 17 18.11 -33.72 -12.37
CA LYS A 17 16.71 -34.10 -12.41
C LYS A 17 15.91 -33.29 -11.39
N PRO A 18 15.13 -32.29 -11.86
CA PRO A 18 14.13 -31.67 -11.03
C PRO A 18 13.00 -32.67 -10.72
N ASP A 19 12.60 -32.70 -9.45
CA ASP A 19 11.58 -33.59 -8.88
C ASP A 19 11.05 -32.95 -7.59
N GLY A 20 10.36 -33.68 -6.73
CA GLY A 20 10.06 -33.23 -5.36
C GLY A 20 11.30 -32.77 -4.60
N SER A 21 12.49 -33.28 -4.99
CA SER A 21 13.81 -32.73 -4.65
C SER A 21 14.64 -32.56 -5.90
N LEU A 22 15.56 -31.60 -5.92
CA LEU A 22 16.53 -31.48 -6.99
C LEU A 22 17.66 -32.48 -6.75
N ILE A 23 17.79 -33.46 -7.67
CA ILE A 23 18.85 -34.46 -7.61
C ILE A 23 19.80 -34.34 -8.80
N ALA A 24 21.07 -34.67 -8.59
CA ALA A 24 22.10 -34.65 -9.63
C ALA A 24 22.95 -35.91 -9.61
N SER A 25 23.38 -36.29 -10.81
CA SER A 25 24.37 -37.34 -11.06
C SER A 25 25.69 -36.72 -11.54
N SER A 26 26.81 -37.33 -11.20
CA SER A 26 28.13 -37.01 -11.73
C SER A 26 28.79 -38.21 -12.43
N ASP A 27 28.05 -39.30 -12.62
CA ASP A 27 28.54 -40.58 -13.16
C ASP A 27 27.71 -41.09 -14.35
N GLY A 28 27.08 -40.19 -15.08
CA GLY A 28 26.27 -40.54 -16.26
C GLY A 28 24.93 -41.18 -15.92
N GLY A 29 24.38 -40.89 -14.77
CA GLY A 29 23.06 -41.35 -14.31
C GLY A 29 23.08 -42.71 -13.59
N GLN A 30 24.25 -43.22 -13.20
CA GLN A 30 24.36 -44.47 -12.45
C GLN A 30 23.94 -44.27 -10.97
N SER A 31 24.24 -43.10 -10.42
CA SER A 31 23.76 -42.69 -9.09
C SER A 31 23.32 -41.22 -9.07
N PHE A 32 22.43 -40.88 -8.14
CA PHE A 32 21.94 -39.51 -7.93
C PHE A 32 22.06 -39.14 -6.48
N SER A 33 22.41 -37.90 -6.20
CA SER A 33 22.44 -37.30 -4.88
C SER A 33 21.53 -36.05 -4.82
N ASN A 34 20.96 -35.80 -3.65
CA ASN A 34 20.15 -34.60 -3.43
C ASN A 34 21.04 -33.37 -3.32
N ILE A 35 20.75 -32.35 -4.11
CA ILE A 35 21.45 -31.07 -4.13
C ILE A 35 20.48 -29.87 -3.87
N SER A 36 19.26 -30.13 -3.39
CA SER A 36 18.26 -29.09 -3.10
C SER A 36 18.77 -28.02 -2.14
N GLY A 37 19.70 -28.37 -1.22
CA GLY A 37 20.18 -27.44 -0.20
C GLY A 37 19.07 -26.93 0.71
N GLY A 38 18.92 -25.61 0.79
CA GLY A 38 17.84 -24.94 1.53
C GLY A 38 16.71 -24.42 0.63
N ALA A 39 16.67 -24.82 -0.65
CA ALA A 39 15.60 -24.46 -1.57
C ALA A 39 14.29 -25.19 -1.21
N HIS A 40 13.17 -24.67 -1.70
CA HIS A 40 11.85 -25.28 -1.52
C HIS A 40 11.80 -26.65 -2.26
N GLY A 41 10.75 -27.41 -2.05
CA GLY A 41 10.49 -28.63 -2.84
C GLY A 41 9.84 -28.34 -4.18
N ASP A 42 9.58 -29.43 -4.92
CA ASP A 42 8.84 -29.41 -6.18
C ASP A 42 9.51 -28.55 -7.25
N PHE A 43 10.69 -29.03 -7.67
CA PHE A 43 11.49 -28.39 -8.69
C PHE A 43 10.96 -28.67 -10.09
N HIS A 44 10.85 -27.62 -10.92
CA HIS A 44 10.29 -27.71 -12.27
C HIS A 44 11.33 -27.72 -13.38
N ASP A 45 12.42 -26.93 -13.25
CA ASP A 45 13.45 -26.83 -14.28
C ASP A 45 14.78 -26.35 -13.69
N VAL A 46 15.86 -26.64 -14.43
CA VAL A 46 17.24 -26.18 -14.15
C VAL A 46 17.84 -25.59 -15.40
N TRP A 47 18.20 -24.33 -15.38
CA TRP A 47 19.03 -23.72 -16.40
C TRP A 47 20.50 -23.76 -16.00
N ILE A 48 21.37 -24.18 -16.94
CA ILE A 48 22.82 -24.26 -16.76
C ILE A 48 23.48 -23.22 -17.65
N ASN A 49 24.35 -22.38 -17.08
CA ASN A 49 25.12 -21.42 -17.87
C ASN A 49 26.10 -22.15 -18.79
N PRO A 50 25.96 -22.08 -20.13
CA PRO A 50 26.83 -22.81 -21.05
C PRO A 50 28.27 -22.31 -21.04
N ASN A 51 28.55 -21.13 -20.54
CA ASN A 51 29.91 -20.58 -20.43
C ASN A 51 30.59 -20.97 -19.11
N ASN A 52 29.85 -21.16 -18.03
CA ASN A 52 30.32 -21.61 -16.73
C ASN A 52 29.26 -22.50 -16.08
N THR A 53 29.42 -23.83 -16.20
CA THR A 53 28.39 -24.80 -15.77
C THR A 53 28.27 -24.96 -14.25
N ASP A 54 29.10 -24.27 -13.45
CA ASP A 54 28.88 -24.10 -12.01
C ASP A 54 27.78 -23.12 -11.69
N ASN A 55 27.37 -22.26 -12.66
CA ASN A 55 26.28 -21.31 -12.49
C ASN A 55 24.97 -21.93 -12.94
N LEU A 56 24.09 -22.13 -11.98
CA LEU A 56 22.76 -22.73 -12.17
C LEU A 56 21.67 -21.78 -11.75
N ILE A 57 20.52 -21.87 -12.40
CA ILE A 57 19.26 -21.26 -11.97
C ILE A 57 18.21 -22.36 -11.95
N THR A 58 17.43 -22.42 -10.86
CA THR A 58 16.29 -23.35 -10.75
C THR A 58 15.04 -22.64 -10.28
N GLY A 59 13.89 -23.11 -10.76
CA GLY A 59 12.57 -22.72 -10.28
C GLY A 59 11.90 -23.87 -9.55
N ASP A 60 11.35 -23.57 -8.39
CA ASP A 60 10.55 -24.47 -7.57
C ASP A 60 9.27 -23.76 -7.10
N ASP A 61 8.40 -24.46 -6.37
CA ASP A 61 7.14 -23.88 -5.88
C ASP A 61 7.34 -22.78 -4.81
N GLY A 62 8.57 -22.63 -4.30
CA GLY A 62 8.97 -21.53 -3.42
C GLY A 62 9.60 -20.34 -4.12
N GLY A 63 9.93 -20.43 -5.42
CA GLY A 63 10.44 -19.31 -6.21
C GLY A 63 11.62 -19.62 -7.10
N LEU A 64 12.51 -18.64 -7.25
CA LEU A 64 13.70 -18.71 -8.10
C LEU A 64 14.96 -18.77 -7.24
N TRP A 65 15.87 -19.67 -7.59
CA TRP A 65 17.12 -19.89 -6.87
C TRP A 65 18.33 -19.87 -7.80
N TYR A 66 19.44 -19.38 -7.28
CA TYR A 66 20.72 -19.29 -7.99
C TYR A 66 21.78 -20.12 -7.27
N SER A 67 22.66 -20.79 -8.04
CA SER A 67 23.89 -21.37 -7.53
C SER A 67 25.06 -20.91 -8.40
N PHE A 68 26.22 -20.69 -7.77
CA PHE A 68 27.48 -20.32 -8.42
C PHE A 68 28.58 -21.38 -8.18
N ASP A 69 28.23 -22.50 -7.58
CA ASP A 69 29.15 -23.57 -7.17
C ASP A 69 28.62 -24.99 -7.49
N GLY A 70 27.89 -25.12 -8.61
CA GLY A 70 27.40 -26.40 -9.12
C GLY A 70 26.26 -27.00 -8.28
N GLY A 71 25.47 -26.18 -7.54
CA GLY A 71 24.37 -26.65 -6.70
C GLY A 71 24.76 -27.01 -5.27
N ASN A 72 26.00 -26.71 -4.83
CA ASN A 72 26.39 -26.92 -3.44
C ASN A 72 25.72 -25.92 -2.48
N ARG A 73 25.45 -24.70 -2.95
CA ARG A 73 24.73 -23.65 -2.23
C ARG A 73 23.74 -22.97 -3.14
N TRP A 74 22.61 -22.56 -2.56
CA TRP A 74 21.54 -21.87 -3.25
C TRP A 74 21.19 -20.54 -2.58
N TRP A 75 20.92 -19.52 -3.39
CA TRP A 75 20.45 -18.19 -2.97
C TRP A 75 19.10 -17.93 -3.59
N LYS A 76 18.12 -17.57 -2.77
CA LYS A 76 16.77 -17.23 -3.21
C LYS A 76 16.71 -15.82 -3.82
N GLY A 77 15.97 -15.66 -4.91
CA GLY A 77 15.63 -14.38 -5.52
C GLY A 77 14.52 -13.68 -4.72
N ASN A 78 14.89 -12.94 -3.67
CA ASN A 78 13.93 -12.30 -2.75
C ASN A 78 13.35 -10.96 -3.26
N ASN A 79 13.69 -10.55 -4.47
CA ASN A 79 13.24 -9.29 -5.09
C ASN A 79 12.13 -9.46 -6.13
N LEU A 80 11.63 -10.66 -6.33
CA LEU A 80 10.57 -10.93 -7.28
C LEU A 80 9.19 -10.63 -6.66
N PRO A 81 8.35 -9.77 -7.28
CA PRO A 81 7.01 -9.46 -6.81
C PRO A 81 6.02 -10.55 -7.25
N VAL A 82 6.26 -11.79 -6.83
CA VAL A 82 5.45 -12.95 -7.21
C VAL A 82 5.01 -13.72 -5.98
N SER A 83 3.70 -13.97 -5.88
CA SER A 83 3.10 -14.89 -4.93
C SER A 83 1.67 -15.23 -5.33
N GLN A 84 1.21 -16.43 -4.94
CA GLN A 84 -0.03 -17.04 -5.39
C GLN A 84 -1.01 -17.13 -4.23
N PHE A 85 -1.74 -16.03 -3.99
CA PHE A 85 -2.78 -16.00 -2.96
C PHE A 85 -4.09 -16.61 -3.44
N TYR A 86 -4.74 -17.39 -2.56
CA TYR A 86 -6.09 -17.91 -2.77
C TYR A 86 -7.15 -16.97 -2.22
N HIS A 87 -7.05 -16.59 -0.95
CA HIS A 87 -8.03 -15.76 -0.27
C HIS A 87 -7.37 -14.62 0.49
N VAL A 88 -8.17 -13.62 0.87
CA VAL A 88 -7.73 -12.49 1.66
C VAL A 88 -8.78 -12.09 2.69
N SER A 89 -8.33 -11.83 3.92
CA SER A 89 -9.15 -11.21 4.95
C SER A 89 -8.38 -10.09 5.66
N LEU A 90 -9.06 -9.32 6.49
CA LEU A 90 -8.52 -8.12 7.13
C LEU A 90 -8.94 -8.07 8.60
N ASP A 91 -8.13 -7.40 9.43
CA ASP A 91 -8.53 -6.99 10.79
C ASP A 91 -8.81 -5.48 10.85
N ASN A 92 -9.04 -4.96 12.06
CA ASN A 92 -9.30 -3.54 12.31
C ASN A 92 -8.17 -2.82 13.07
N ASP A 93 -6.97 -3.38 13.13
CA ASP A 93 -5.81 -2.74 13.73
C ASP A 93 -5.40 -1.45 12.98
N THR A 94 -4.44 -0.72 13.52
CA THR A 94 -3.94 0.52 12.90
C THR A 94 -2.41 0.53 12.86
N PRO A 95 -1.81 0.36 11.67
CA PRO A 95 -2.43 -0.05 10.41
C PRO A 95 -3.08 -1.43 10.52
N TYR A 96 -4.05 -1.74 9.64
CA TYR A 96 -4.67 -3.07 9.62
C TYR A 96 -3.71 -4.10 9.05
N HIS A 97 -3.96 -5.38 9.35
CA HIS A 97 -3.21 -6.48 8.76
C HIS A 97 -4.01 -7.15 7.64
N VAL A 98 -3.26 -7.72 6.71
CA VAL A 98 -3.75 -8.54 5.60
C VAL A 98 -3.43 -9.99 5.92
N TYR A 99 -4.43 -10.84 5.86
CA TYR A 99 -4.35 -12.28 6.11
C TYR A 99 -4.60 -13.03 4.81
N GLY A 100 -3.78 -14.02 4.50
CA GLY A 100 -3.98 -14.82 3.30
C GLY A 100 -3.14 -16.08 3.27
N GLY A 101 -3.61 -17.06 2.51
CA GLY A 101 -2.95 -18.33 2.28
C GLY A 101 -2.40 -18.43 0.86
N LEU A 102 -1.30 -19.15 0.72
CA LEU A 102 -0.54 -19.34 -0.51
C LEU A 102 -0.45 -20.83 -0.82
N GLN A 103 -0.64 -21.21 -2.07
CA GLN A 103 -0.34 -22.56 -2.49
C GLN A 103 1.13 -22.88 -2.20
N ASP A 104 1.41 -24.04 -1.63
CA ASP A 104 2.73 -24.58 -1.29
C ASP A 104 3.56 -23.72 -0.32
N ASN A 105 3.09 -22.51 0.00
CA ASN A 105 3.86 -21.50 0.72
C ASN A 105 3.16 -21.01 1.99
N SER A 106 2.32 -21.83 2.63
CA SER A 106 1.79 -21.55 3.96
C SER A 106 0.74 -20.42 4.04
N SER A 107 0.35 -20.07 5.24
CA SER A 107 -0.56 -18.97 5.58
C SER A 107 0.18 -17.84 6.28
N TRP A 108 -0.16 -16.60 5.95
CA TRP A 108 0.61 -15.42 6.34
C TRP A 108 -0.26 -14.27 6.84
N ILE A 109 0.35 -13.45 7.69
CA ILE A 109 -0.17 -12.16 8.14
C ILE A 109 0.84 -11.09 7.73
N GLY A 110 0.39 -10.04 7.04
CA GLY A 110 1.24 -8.93 6.61
C GLY A 110 0.71 -7.57 7.03
N ASP A 111 1.60 -6.62 7.24
CA ASP A 111 1.24 -5.24 7.51
C ASP A 111 0.65 -4.57 6.26
N SER A 112 -0.44 -3.77 6.38
CA SER A 112 -0.95 -2.94 5.29
C SER A 112 -0.11 -1.68 5.06
N ALA A 113 0.69 -1.27 6.04
CA ALA A 113 1.62 -0.15 5.96
C ALA A 113 2.69 -0.26 7.04
N TYR A 114 3.95 0.01 6.67
CA TYR A 114 5.07 0.02 7.61
C TYR A 114 6.07 1.11 7.23
N PRO A 115 6.74 1.79 8.20
CA PRO A 115 7.77 2.78 7.88
C PRO A 115 8.86 2.22 6.96
N GLY A 116 9.06 2.84 5.79
CA GLY A 116 10.00 2.38 4.77
C GLY A 116 9.45 1.40 3.75
N GLY A 117 8.19 1.00 3.86
CA GLY A 117 7.53 0.04 2.98
C GLY A 117 7.39 -1.35 3.58
N ILE A 118 6.72 -2.22 2.86
CA ILE A 118 6.36 -3.57 3.33
C ILE A 118 7.34 -4.56 2.69
N SER A 119 8.40 -4.90 3.42
CA SER A 119 9.38 -5.93 3.05
C SER A 119 8.95 -7.33 3.53
N ASN A 120 9.64 -8.37 3.08
CA ASN A 120 9.29 -9.76 3.43
C ASN A 120 9.29 -10.03 4.93
N ASP A 121 10.11 -9.31 5.72
CA ASP A 121 10.13 -9.41 7.19
C ASP A 121 8.90 -8.78 7.88
N ARG A 122 8.01 -8.14 7.10
CA ARG A 122 6.69 -7.66 7.57
C ARG A 122 5.58 -8.69 7.36
N TRP A 123 5.91 -9.88 6.91
CA TRP A 123 5.01 -11.00 6.76
C TRP A 123 5.37 -12.10 7.76
N GLU A 124 4.42 -12.46 8.61
CA GLU A 124 4.52 -13.51 9.62
C GLU A 124 3.90 -14.79 9.09
N ASN A 125 4.67 -15.89 9.03
CA ASN A 125 4.14 -17.23 8.75
C ASN A 125 3.37 -17.73 9.95
N ILE A 126 2.10 -18.12 9.77
CA ILE A 126 1.23 -18.48 10.88
C ILE A 126 0.77 -19.94 10.86
N TYR A 127 0.69 -20.57 9.68
CA TYR A 127 0.22 -21.95 9.56
C TYR A 127 0.81 -22.61 8.30
N GLY A 128 1.26 -23.86 8.41
CA GLY A 128 1.96 -24.56 7.32
C GLY A 128 1.03 -25.22 6.29
N GLY A 129 1.63 -25.82 5.26
CA GLY A 129 0.97 -26.50 4.14
C GLY A 129 0.54 -25.54 3.03
N ASP A 130 -0.36 -25.98 2.16
CA ASP A 130 -1.05 -25.08 1.23
C ASP A 130 -2.04 -24.22 2.03
N GLY A 131 -1.78 -22.92 2.09
CA GLY A 131 -2.64 -22.00 2.80
C GLY A 131 -3.80 -21.52 1.94
N PHE A 132 -4.99 -21.37 2.52
CA PHE A 132 -6.18 -20.87 1.82
C PHE A 132 -6.85 -19.76 2.62
N TRP A 133 -7.78 -20.12 3.51
CA TRP A 133 -8.52 -19.17 4.32
C TRP A 133 -7.77 -18.85 5.62
N VAL A 134 -7.60 -17.58 5.89
CA VAL A 134 -6.98 -17.09 7.14
C VAL A 134 -7.81 -15.93 7.66
N PHE A 135 -8.26 -15.99 8.91
CA PHE A 135 -9.07 -14.95 9.54
C PHE A 135 -8.55 -14.61 10.93
N ALA A 136 -8.45 -13.32 11.25
CA ALA A 136 -8.37 -12.87 12.62
C ALA A 136 -9.65 -13.26 13.38
N ASP A 137 -9.52 -13.63 14.67
CA ASP A 137 -10.68 -13.76 15.55
C ASP A 137 -11.19 -12.35 15.91
N PRO A 138 -12.42 -11.95 15.51
CA PRO A 138 -12.88 -10.58 15.77
C PRO A 138 -13.08 -10.24 17.24
N SER A 139 -13.14 -11.25 18.11
CA SER A 139 -13.34 -11.10 19.56
C SER A 139 -12.06 -11.15 20.36
N ASP A 140 -10.99 -11.70 19.78
CA ASP A 140 -9.69 -11.84 20.42
C ASP A 140 -8.56 -11.70 19.40
N PRO A 141 -7.93 -10.53 19.28
CA PRO A 141 -6.91 -10.24 18.25
C PRO A 141 -5.64 -11.09 18.39
N ASP A 142 -5.48 -11.80 19.50
CA ASP A 142 -4.36 -12.71 19.71
C ASP A 142 -4.54 -14.05 19.00
N TYR A 143 -5.71 -14.32 18.41
CA TYR A 143 -6.01 -15.59 17.74
C TYR A 143 -6.37 -15.43 16.28
N VAL A 144 -5.98 -16.43 15.51
CA VAL A 144 -6.23 -16.56 14.07
C VAL A 144 -6.79 -17.95 13.78
N TYR A 145 -7.71 -18.01 12.82
CA TYR A 145 -8.14 -19.25 12.19
C TYR A 145 -7.44 -19.39 10.85
N ALA A 146 -6.82 -20.52 10.58
CA ALA A 146 -6.18 -20.81 9.30
C ALA A 146 -6.52 -22.22 8.83
N GLU A 147 -6.73 -22.33 7.52
CA GLU A 147 -6.99 -23.61 6.85
C GLU A 147 -5.81 -23.97 5.97
N SER A 148 -5.43 -25.23 6.02
CA SER A 148 -4.53 -25.89 5.11
C SER A 148 -5.29 -26.97 4.33
N GLN A 149 -4.73 -27.40 3.21
CA GLN A 149 -5.37 -28.28 2.24
C GLN A 149 -6.18 -29.43 2.86
N GLY A 150 -7.39 -29.65 2.33
CA GLY A 150 -8.23 -30.78 2.75
C GLY A 150 -8.87 -30.62 4.12
N GLY A 151 -9.06 -29.37 4.57
CA GLY A 151 -9.79 -29.02 5.78
C GLY A 151 -8.99 -29.17 7.06
N TYR A 152 -7.67 -29.21 7.02
CA TYR A 152 -6.83 -29.10 8.22
C TYR A 152 -6.92 -27.67 8.76
N ILE A 153 -7.75 -27.47 9.76
CA ILE A 153 -8.07 -26.14 10.29
C ILE A 153 -7.50 -26.00 11.69
N GLY A 154 -6.74 -24.94 11.90
CA GLY A 154 -6.15 -24.57 13.18
C GLY A 154 -6.72 -23.26 13.74
N ARG A 155 -6.79 -23.17 15.07
CA ARG A 155 -6.87 -21.92 15.82
C ARG A 155 -5.50 -21.66 16.44
N ILE A 156 -4.86 -20.57 16.05
CA ILE A 156 -3.47 -20.26 16.35
C ILE A 156 -3.39 -19.03 17.25
N ASN A 157 -2.63 -19.11 18.34
CA ASN A 157 -2.30 -17.96 19.15
C ASN A 157 -1.08 -17.23 18.54
N ARG A 158 -1.25 -16.01 18.09
CA ARG A 158 -0.20 -15.19 17.42
C ARG A 158 1.01 -14.90 18.32
N LYS A 159 0.82 -14.81 19.65
CA LYS A 159 1.92 -14.49 20.59
C LYS A 159 2.79 -15.69 20.93
N THR A 160 2.18 -16.87 21.02
CA THR A 160 2.87 -18.08 21.46
C THR A 160 3.12 -19.07 20.35
N HIS A 161 2.48 -18.87 19.18
CA HIS A 161 2.40 -19.81 18.05
C HIS A 161 1.81 -21.17 18.42
N GLU A 162 1.12 -21.26 19.57
CA GLU A 162 0.38 -22.46 19.94
C GLU A 162 -0.76 -22.67 18.95
N THR A 163 -0.76 -23.86 18.33
CA THR A 163 -1.75 -24.26 17.35
C THR A 163 -2.63 -25.37 17.92
N ARG A 164 -3.93 -25.16 17.86
CA ARG A 164 -4.93 -26.17 18.17
C ARG A 164 -5.72 -26.53 16.93
N SER A 165 -5.70 -27.83 16.54
CA SER A 165 -6.61 -28.31 15.50
C SER A 165 -8.06 -28.21 15.98
N ILE A 166 -8.91 -27.62 15.15
CA ILE A 166 -10.35 -27.46 15.43
C ILE A 166 -11.23 -28.09 14.35
N GLN A 167 -10.65 -28.88 13.46
CA GLN A 167 -11.40 -29.56 12.38
C GLN A 167 -12.50 -30.46 12.97
N PRO A 168 -13.76 -30.37 12.47
CA PRO A 168 -14.79 -31.36 12.77
C PRO A 168 -14.38 -32.76 12.31
N LEU A 169 -14.59 -33.76 13.16
CA LEU A 169 -14.27 -35.15 12.87
C LEU A 169 -15.56 -36.00 12.79
N PRO A 170 -15.56 -37.08 11.98
CA PRO A 170 -16.71 -37.95 11.88
C PRO A 170 -16.97 -38.70 13.20
N GLY A 171 -18.24 -38.90 13.52
CA GLY A 171 -18.66 -39.68 14.67
C GLY A 171 -18.54 -41.19 14.43
N TYR A 172 -18.86 -41.95 15.48
CA TYR A 172 -18.81 -43.44 15.42
C TYR A 172 -19.73 -43.98 14.33
N LYS A 173 -19.17 -44.76 13.38
CA LYS A 173 -19.85 -45.31 12.19
C LYS A 173 -20.35 -44.28 11.20
N GLU A 174 -20.01 -43.01 11.32
CA GLU A 174 -20.19 -42.05 10.29
C GLU A 174 -19.13 -42.25 9.17
N GLY A 175 -19.51 -41.99 7.92
CA GLY A 175 -18.58 -42.02 6.80
C GLY A 175 -17.58 -40.88 6.86
N LYS A 176 -16.53 -40.97 6.04
CA LYS A 176 -15.51 -39.91 5.90
C LYS A 176 -16.17 -38.56 5.60
N LEU A 177 -15.79 -37.51 6.33
CA LEU A 177 -16.13 -36.14 5.95
C LEU A 177 -15.33 -35.76 4.70
N ARG A 178 -16.02 -35.21 3.72
CA ARG A 178 -15.42 -34.76 2.46
C ARG A 178 -15.11 -33.27 2.59
N TYR A 179 -13.84 -32.97 2.74
CA TYR A 179 -13.32 -31.60 2.73
C TYR A 179 -12.70 -31.30 1.38
N ASN A 180 -13.04 -30.15 0.79
CA ASN A 180 -12.38 -29.69 -0.42
C ASN A 180 -10.90 -29.44 -0.15
N TRP A 181 -10.08 -29.42 -1.19
CA TRP A 181 -8.71 -28.92 -1.09
C TRP A 181 -8.70 -27.52 -0.47
N ASN A 182 -9.50 -26.62 -0.99
CA ASN A 182 -9.76 -25.28 -0.48
C ASN A 182 -11.08 -25.31 0.33
N THR A 183 -11.02 -25.82 1.55
CA THR A 183 -12.17 -25.93 2.45
C THR A 183 -12.60 -24.56 2.98
N PRO A 184 -13.85 -24.12 2.80
CA PRO A 184 -14.27 -22.80 3.25
C PRO A 184 -14.40 -22.72 4.77
N ILE A 185 -13.76 -21.70 5.33
CA ILE A 185 -14.03 -21.15 6.66
C ILE A 185 -14.83 -19.87 6.49
N HIS A 186 -15.80 -19.64 7.35
CA HIS A 186 -16.50 -18.36 7.41
C HIS A 186 -16.60 -17.91 8.88
N VAL A 187 -16.11 -16.72 9.18
CA VAL A 187 -16.26 -16.07 10.49
C VAL A 187 -17.53 -15.24 10.50
N SER A 188 -18.41 -15.46 11.46
CA SER A 188 -19.69 -14.75 11.52
C SER A 188 -19.50 -13.24 11.67
N PRO A 189 -20.06 -12.42 10.77
CA PRO A 189 -20.03 -10.97 10.90
C PRO A 189 -21.00 -10.43 11.98
N THR A 190 -21.86 -11.28 12.52
CA THR A 190 -22.94 -10.88 13.43
C THR A 190 -22.84 -11.47 14.82
N GLN A 191 -22.12 -12.59 14.99
CA GLN A 191 -22.05 -13.34 16.25
C GLN A 191 -20.60 -13.62 16.63
N SER A 192 -20.11 -12.94 17.66
CA SER A 192 -18.77 -13.14 18.19
C SER A 192 -18.51 -14.60 18.56
N GLY A 193 -17.31 -15.12 18.26
CA GLY A 193 -16.90 -16.50 18.52
C GLY A 193 -17.56 -17.55 17.64
N THR A 194 -18.43 -17.14 16.70
CA THR A 194 -19.10 -18.05 15.78
C THR A 194 -18.32 -18.19 14.49
N ILE A 195 -18.02 -19.45 14.11
CA ILE A 195 -17.37 -19.83 12.87
C ILE A 195 -18.11 -20.98 12.18
N TYR A 196 -17.97 -21.04 10.87
CA TYR A 196 -18.54 -22.11 10.04
C TYR A 196 -17.45 -22.80 9.24
N ILE A 197 -17.62 -24.10 9.01
CA ILE A 197 -16.74 -24.93 8.18
C ILE A 197 -17.59 -25.79 7.27
N GLY A 198 -17.21 -25.85 5.98
CA GLY A 198 -17.89 -26.65 4.97
C GLY A 198 -17.18 -27.98 4.69
N ALA A 199 -17.85 -29.11 4.92
CA ALA A 199 -17.52 -30.40 4.31
C ALA A 199 -18.61 -30.73 3.26
N GLN A 200 -19.21 -31.94 3.23
CA GLN A 200 -20.50 -32.15 2.61
C GLN A 200 -21.66 -31.63 3.47
N PHE A 201 -21.40 -31.43 4.75
CA PHE A 201 -22.27 -30.80 5.74
C PHE A 201 -21.73 -29.46 6.14
N LEU A 202 -22.62 -28.53 6.52
CA LEU A 202 -22.21 -27.30 7.15
C LEU A 202 -22.13 -27.49 8.67
N PHE A 203 -20.95 -27.20 9.24
CA PHE A 203 -20.70 -27.19 10.67
C PHE A 203 -20.67 -25.76 11.18
N ARG A 204 -21.19 -25.54 12.39
CA ARG A 204 -21.14 -24.29 13.12
C ARG A 204 -20.53 -24.51 14.51
N SER A 205 -19.60 -23.68 14.89
CA SER A 205 -19.14 -23.52 16.26
C SER A 205 -19.56 -22.16 16.79
N ARG A 206 -19.87 -22.05 18.08
CA ARG A 206 -20.16 -20.79 18.77
C ARG A 206 -19.16 -20.47 19.89
N ASP A 207 -18.12 -21.26 19.98
CA ASP A 207 -17.11 -21.25 21.03
C ASP A 207 -15.70 -21.39 20.45
N HIS A 208 -15.46 -20.69 19.32
CA HIS A 208 -14.14 -20.63 18.69
C HIS A 208 -13.60 -21.99 18.22
N GLY A 209 -14.46 -22.89 17.81
CA GLY A 209 -14.09 -24.21 17.29
C GLY A 209 -13.87 -25.28 18.37
N GLN A 210 -14.28 -25.04 19.62
CA GLN A 210 -14.17 -26.05 20.67
C GLN A 210 -15.23 -27.15 20.52
N THR A 211 -16.44 -26.74 20.15
CA THR A 211 -17.53 -27.68 19.86
C THR A 211 -18.16 -27.36 18.53
N TRP A 212 -18.70 -28.40 17.87
CA TRP A 212 -19.30 -28.29 16.55
C TRP A 212 -20.71 -28.85 16.52
N GLU A 213 -21.61 -28.10 15.92
CA GLU A 213 -22.96 -28.48 15.58
C GLU A 213 -23.06 -28.69 14.07
N ARG A 214 -23.48 -29.85 13.61
CA ARG A 214 -23.85 -30.08 12.21
C ARG A 214 -25.23 -29.50 11.98
N ILE A 215 -25.29 -28.39 11.20
CA ILE A 215 -26.52 -27.61 10.98
C ILE A 215 -27.14 -27.86 9.60
N SER A 216 -26.68 -28.89 8.87
CA SER A 216 -27.27 -29.22 7.56
C SER A 216 -27.30 -30.73 7.31
N PRO A 217 -28.19 -31.22 6.41
CA PRO A 217 -27.98 -32.48 5.69
C PRO A 217 -26.78 -32.38 4.75
N ASP A 218 -26.48 -33.43 3.97
CA ASP A 218 -25.55 -33.33 2.83
C ASP A 218 -26.13 -32.33 1.81
N LEU A 219 -25.42 -31.22 1.60
CA LEU A 219 -25.86 -30.11 0.73
C LEU A 219 -25.41 -30.28 -0.72
N THR A 220 -24.61 -31.29 -1.00
CA THR A 220 -24.01 -31.59 -2.31
C THR A 220 -24.97 -32.46 -3.16
N THR A 221 -24.57 -32.77 -4.38
CA THR A 221 -25.28 -33.77 -5.19
C THR A 221 -25.01 -35.19 -4.70
N ASN A 222 -23.96 -35.39 -3.93
CA ASN A 222 -23.48 -36.69 -3.42
C ASN A 222 -23.26 -37.72 -4.55
N ASP A 223 -22.77 -37.27 -5.70
CA ASP A 223 -22.45 -38.10 -6.86
C ASP A 223 -21.32 -39.09 -6.54
N ARG A 224 -21.65 -40.38 -6.44
CA ARG A 224 -20.73 -41.45 -6.06
C ARG A 224 -19.63 -41.68 -7.10
N GLU A 225 -19.89 -41.39 -8.36
CA GLU A 225 -18.89 -41.56 -9.43
C GLU A 225 -17.77 -40.51 -9.28
N LYS A 226 -18.11 -39.30 -8.83
CA LYS A 226 -17.13 -38.23 -8.57
C LYS A 226 -16.38 -38.35 -7.23
N GLN A 227 -16.71 -39.36 -6.42
CA GLN A 227 -16.08 -39.66 -5.13
C GLN A 227 -15.03 -40.79 -5.24
N LYS A 228 -14.71 -41.26 -6.42
CA LYS A 228 -13.75 -42.34 -6.69
C LYS A 228 -12.31 -41.81 -6.83
N GLN A 229 -11.88 -40.93 -5.96
CA GLN A 229 -10.57 -40.28 -6.01
C GLN A 229 -9.40 -41.29 -6.04
N GLU A 230 -9.51 -42.38 -5.28
CA GLU A 230 -8.48 -43.42 -5.25
C GLU A 230 -8.31 -44.20 -6.55
N GLN A 231 -9.16 -43.95 -7.54
CA GLN A 231 -9.15 -44.59 -8.85
C GLN A 231 -8.82 -43.61 -9.99
N SER A 232 -8.48 -42.36 -9.70
CA SER A 232 -8.25 -41.30 -10.69
C SER A 232 -6.77 -41.11 -11.05
N GLY A 233 -5.84 -41.56 -10.22
CA GLY A 233 -4.43 -41.27 -10.32
C GLY A 233 -3.63 -42.06 -11.37
N GLY A 234 -4.24 -42.85 -12.24
CA GLY A 234 -3.56 -43.59 -13.30
C GLY A 234 -2.66 -44.73 -12.77
N ILE A 235 -1.36 -44.52 -12.69
CA ILE A 235 -0.39 -45.56 -12.25
C ILE A 235 -0.41 -45.73 -10.71
N THR A 236 -0.65 -44.67 -9.98
CA THR A 236 -0.68 -44.67 -8.50
C THR A 236 -2.07 -44.25 -7.99
N VAL A 237 -2.37 -44.62 -6.75
CA VAL A 237 -3.56 -44.15 -6.05
C VAL A 237 -3.45 -42.64 -5.86
N ASP A 238 -4.51 -41.93 -6.26
CA ASP A 238 -4.60 -40.46 -6.13
C ASP A 238 -5.38 -40.13 -4.85
N ASN A 239 -4.69 -39.66 -3.84
CA ASN A 239 -5.26 -39.43 -2.51
C ASN A 239 -4.60 -38.21 -1.81
N SER A 240 -4.31 -37.17 -2.58
CA SER A 240 -3.71 -35.94 -2.07
C SER A 240 -4.70 -34.99 -1.39
N SER A 241 -5.99 -35.24 -1.50
CA SER A 241 -7.17 -34.40 -1.19
C SER A 241 -7.54 -33.39 -2.25
N ALA A 242 -6.69 -33.12 -3.24
CA ALA A 242 -7.01 -32.24 -4.38
C ALA A 242 -8.19 -32.79 -5.23
N GLU A 243 -8.34 -34.11 -5.25
CA GLU A 243 -9.37 -34.86 -6.00
C GLU A 243 -10.70 -34.92 -5.26
N MET A 244 -10.77 -34.43 -4.01
CA MET A 244 -11.99 -34.45 -3.22
C MET A 244 -13.06 -33.58 -3.89
N HIS A 245 -14.23 -34.19 -4.14
CA HIS A 245 -15.35 -33.56 -4.81
C HIS A 245 -16.67 -33.83 -4.07
N THR A 246 -17.73 -33.15 -4.47
CA THR A 246 -19.04 -33.13 -3.79
C THR A 246 -18.89 -32.56 -2.38
N THR A 247 -18.40 -31.34 -2.30
CA THR A 247 -18.09 -30.61 -1.07
C THR A 247 -18.69 -29.21 -1.09
N ILE A 248 -18.86 -28.62 0.07
CA ILE A 248 -19.13 -27.18 0.18
C ILE A 248 -17.84 -26.42 -0.19
N PHE A 249 -17.99 -25.39 -1.05
CA PHE A 249 -16.89 -24.59 -1.55
C PHE A 249 -16.99 -23.11 -1.17
N SER A 250 -18.19 -22.60 -0.90
CA SER A 250 -18.40 -21.21 -0.47
C SER A 250 -19.51 -21.07 0.55
N ILE A 251 -19.35 -20.14 1.51
CA ILE A 251 -20.30 -19.86 2.59
C ILE A 251 -20.50 -18.35 2.69
N GLY A 252 -21.76 -17.90 2.74
CA GLY A 252 -22.13 -16.50 2.92
C GLY A 252 -23.22 -16.33 3.97
N GLU A 253 -22.87 -15.99 5.21
CA GLU A 253 -23.82 -15.55 6.23
C GLU A 253 -24.27 -14.13 5.94
N SER A 254 -25.55 -13.83 6.09
CA SER A 254 -26.06 -12.47 5.96
C SER A 254 -25.52 -11.57 7.07
N PRO A 255 -24.92 -10.42 6.75
CA PRO A 255 -24.48 -9.46 7.77
C PRO A 255 -25.66 -8.78 8.52
N LYS A 256 -26.90 -9.05 8.13
CA LYS A 256 -28.12 -8.51 8.70
C LYS A 256 -28.90 -9.52 9.54
N ASN A 257 -28.72 -10.82 9.29
CA ASN A 257 -29.50 -11.87 9.92
C ASN A 257 -28.67 -13.17 10.03
N PRO A 258 -28.20 -13.57 11.23
CA PRO A 258 -27.38 -14.76 11.42
C PRO A 258 -28.09 -16.08 11.10
N ASN A 259 -29.41 -16.07 10.95
CA ASN A 259 -30.17 -17.27 10.57
C ASN A 259 -30.23 -17.48 9.06
N LEU A 260 -29.77 -16.50 8.28
CA LEU A 260 -29.78 -16.56 6.83
C LEU A 260 -28.38 -16.87 6.32
N ILE A 261 -28.19 -18.09 5.81
CA ILE A 261 -26.89 -18.58 5.36
C ILE A 261 -27.03 -19.19 3.97
N TRP A 262 -26.20 -18.71 3.06
CA TRP A 262 -26.03 -19.23 1.71
C TRP A 262 -24.85 -20.19 1.67
N VAL A 263 -24.96 -21.25 0.89
CA VAL A 263 -23.88 -22.22 0.68
C VAL A 263 -23.82 -22.58 -0.80
N GLY A 264 -22.59 -22.54 -1.34
CA GLY A 264 -22.28 -23.02 -2.67
C GLY A 264 -21.43 -24.28 -2.62
N THR A 265 -21.61 -25.19 -3.58
CA THR A 265 -20.86 -26.44 -3.67
C THR A 265 -20.01 -26.51 -4.94
N ASP A 266 -18.97 -27.34 -4.93
CA ASP A 266 -18.12 -27.62 -6.08
C ASP A 266 -18.82 -28.41 -7.20
N ASP A 267 -19.96 -29.02 -6.90
CA ASP A 267 -20.80 -29.76 -7.84
C ASP A 267 -22.07 -28.99 -8.27
N GLY A 268 -22.11 -27.68 -7.95
CA GLY A 268 -23.03 -26.72 -8.55
C GLY A 268 -24.33 -26.46 -7.80
N ASN A 269 -24.51 -26.93 -6.56
CA ASN A 269 -25.66 -26.57 -5.76
C ASN A 269 -25.55 -25.19 -5.14
N VAL A 270 -26.66 -24.45 -5.13
CA VAL A 270 -26.83 -23.20 -4.38
C VAL A 270 -27.89 -23.44 -3.32
N GLN A 271 -27.48 -23.51 -2.08
CA GLN A 271 -28.32 -23.85 -0.94
C GLN A 271 -28.56 -22.62 -0.05
N LEU A 272 -29.77 -22.55 0.53
CA LEU A 272 -30.17 -21.48 1.44
C LEU A 272 -30.89 -22.03 2.66
N THR A 273 -30.51 -21.61 3.83
CA THR A 273 -31.32 -21.65 5.05
C THR A 273 -31.73 -20.23 5.47
N ARG A 274 -32.93 -20.10 6.05
CA ARG A 274 -33.48 -18.85 6.60
C ARG A 274 -33.82 -18.96 8.09
N ASP A 275 -33.51 -20.09 8.68
CA ASP A 275 -33.89 -20.48 10.03
C ASP A 275 -32.71 -21.05 10.84
N GLY A 276 -31.49 -20.67 10.46
CA GLY A 276 -30.26 -21.02 11.16
C GLY A 276 -29.83 -22.47 10.99
N GLY A 277 -30.23 -23.12 9.89
CA GLY A 277 -29.84 -24.48 9.53
C GLY A 277 -30.92 -25.54 9.82
N LYS A 278 -32.08 -25.17 10.33
CA LYS A 278 -33.18 -26.14 10.58
C LYS A 278 -33.77 -26.68 9.31
N SER A 279 -33.84 -25.88 8.27
CA SER A 279 -34.30 -26.29 6.93
C SER A 279 -33.38 -25.69 5.85
N TRP A 280 -33.25 -26.45 4.74
CA TRP A 280 -32.41 -26.06 3.60
C TRP A 280 -33.16 -26.19 2.29
N LYS A 281 -32.92 -25.28 1.35
CA LYS A 281 -33.53 -25.31 0.02
C LYS A 281 -32.47 -25.15 -1.05
N ASN A 282 -32.37 -26.10 -1.97
CA ASN A 282 -31.55 -25.97 -3.16
C ASN A 282 -32.24 -25.05 -4.18
N LEU A 283 -31.58 -24.03 -4.61
CA LEU A 283 -32.09 -22.95 -5.46
C LEU A 283 -31.47 -22.92 -6.86
N VAL A 284 -30.53 -23.82 -7.16
CA VAL A 284 -29.80 -23.81 -8.43
C VAL A 284 -30.74 -23.95 -9.64
N SER A 285 -31.85 -24.69 -9.51
CA SER A 285 -32.84 -24.83 -10.58
C SER A 285 -33.53 -23.51 -10.96
N ASN A 286 -33.48 -22.50 -10.12
CA ASN A 286 -34.04 -21.18 -10.38
C ASN A 286 -33.06 -20.28 -11.20
N ILE A 287 -31.81 -20.70 -11.37
CA ILE A 287 -30.79 -19.96 -12.13
C ILE A 287 -30.91 -20.40 -13.59
N LYS A 288 -31.47 -19.51 -14.41
CA LYS A 288 -31.62 -19.78 -15.84
C LYS A 288 -30.28 -19.62 -16.56
N ASP A 289 -30.08 -20.38 -17.62
CA ASP A 289 -28.95 -20.32 -18.53
C ASP A 289 -27.59 -20.62 -17.88
N LEU A 290 -27.59 -21.17 -16.66
CA LEU A 290 -26.39 -21.67 -15.99
C LEU A 290 -26.11 -23.10 -16.47
N PRO A 291 -24.92 -23.41 -17.02
CA PRO A 291 -24.54 -24.79 -17.31
C PRO A 291 -24.44 -25.61 -16.01
N LYS A 292 -24.73 -26.91 -16.13
CA LYS A 292 -24.72 -27.81 -14.96
C LYS A 292 -23.32 -28.01 -14.41
N ASN A 293 -23.26 -28.30 -13.12
CA ASN A 293 -22.04 -28.69 -12.38
C ASN A 293 -20.96 -27.60 -12.30
N GLY A 294 -21.29 -26.32 -12.55
CA GLY A 294 -20.36 -25.22 -12.31
C GLY A 294 -20.04 -25.05 -10.83
N TRP A 295 -18.79 -24.98 -10.46
CA TRP A 295 -18.37 -24.70 -9.08
C TRP A 295 -18.91 -23.35 -8.63
N VAL A 296 -19.55 -23.30 -7.48
CA VAL A 296 -19.99 -22.03 -6.87
C VAL A 296 -18.80 -21.41 -6.13
N THR A 297 -17.98 -20.68 -6.88
CA THR A 297 -16.69 -20.19 -6.38
C THR A 297 -16.81 -19.12 -5.29
N SER A 298 -17.86 -18.32 -5.35
CA SER A 298 -18.14 -17.30 -4.34
C SER A 298 -19.64 -17.12 -4.19
N ILE A 299 -20.08 -16.93 -2.95
CA ILE A 299 -21.43 -16.50 -2.64
C ILE A 299 -21.38 -15.38 -1.61
N GLU A 300 -21.90 -14.22 -2.00
CA GLU A 300 -21.90 -12.99 -1.20
C GLU A 300 -23.31 -12.65 -0.79
N ALA A 301 -23.61 -12.67 0.50
CA ALA A 301 -24.89 -12.20 1.01
C ALA A 301 -24.95 -10.67 1.00
N GLY A 302 -26.05 -10.09 0.52
CA GLY A 302 -26.19 -8.65 0.32
C GLY A 302 -26.13 -7.85 1.63
N HIS A 303 -25.43 -6.74 1.61
CA HIS A 303 -25.27 -5.84 2.76
C HIS A 303 -26.47 -4.93 2.98
N PHE A 304 -27.28 -4.68 1.96
CA PHE A 304 -28.37 -3.71 2.01
C PHE A 304 -29.74 -4.36 2.22
N SER A 305 -29.96 -5.59 1.72
CA SER A 305 -31.21 -6.33 1.83
C SER A 305 -30.98 -7.81 2.09
N GLU A 306 -31.72 -8.39 3.04
CA GLU A 306 -31.61 -9.82 3.37
C GLU A 306 -31.92 -10.74 2.17
N GLY A 307 -32.85 -10.31 1.29
CA GLY A 307 -33.21 -11.09 0.09
C GLY A 307 -32.17 -11.08 -1.02
N THR A 308 -31.13 -10.24 -0.90
CA THR A 308 -30.11 -10.09 -1.93
C THR A 308 -28.93 -11.03 -1.68
N ALA A 309 -28.46 -11.67 -2.76
CA ALA A 309 -27.21 -12.39 -2.79
C ALA A 309 -26.60 -12.34 -4.21
N TYR A 310 -25.32 -12.55 -4.28
CA TYR A 310 -24.55 -12.66 -5.50
C TYR A 310 -23.85 -14.02 -5.52
N ALA A 311 -23.71 -14.63 -6.70
CA ALA A 311 -23.01 -15.89 -6.85
C ALA A 311 -22.17 -15.88 -8.14
N SER A 312 -20.93 -16.34 -8.06
CA SER A 312 -20.06 -16.60 -9.21
C SER A 312 -19.91 -18.11 -9.43
N PHE A 313 -19.77 -18.48 -10.70
CA PHE A 313 -19.64 -19.88 -11.10
C PHE A 313 -18.45 -20.05 -12.03
N ASP A 314 -17.71 -21.12 -11.80
CA ASP A 314 -16.55 -21.51 -12.58
C ASP A 314 -16.79 -22.84 -13.28
N LEU A 315 -16.56 -22.87 -14.57
CA LEU A 315 -16.71 -24.04 -15.43
C LEU A 315 -15.42 -24.35 -16.24
N HIS A 316 -14.27 -23.73 -15.85
CA HIS A 316 -13.04 -23.92 -16.62
C HIS A 316 -12.58 -25.37 -16.69
N THR A 317 -12.83 -26.17 -15.62
CA THR A 317 -12.55 -27.60 -15.59
C THR A 317 -13.37 -28.41 -16.62
N PHE A 318 -14.45 -27.82 -17.13
CA PHE A 318 -15.26 -28.35 -18.25
C PHE A 318 -14.90 -27.69 -19.59
N GLY A 319 -13.83 -26.91 -19.66
CA GLY A 319 -13.38 -26.19 -20.86
C GLY A 319 -14.15 -24.91 -21.16
N ASP A 320 -15.00 -24.43 -20.26
CA ASP A 320 -15.76 -23.20 -20.42
C ASP A 320 -15.13 -22.04 -19.63
N MET A 321 -14.39 -21.17 -20.32
CA MET A 321 -13.67 -20.04 -19.77
C MET A 321 -14.51 -18.76 -19.62
N ARG A 322 -15.82 -18.83 -19.86
CA ARG A 322 -16.72 -17.66 -19.82
C ARG A 322 -17.08 -17.29 -18.37
N PRO A 323 -17.25 -15.99 -18.08
CA PRO A 323 -17.70 -15.55 -16.75
C PRO A 323 -19.19 -15.81 -16.54
N TYR A 324 -19.53 -16.26 -15.35
CA TYR A 324 -20.90 -16.45 -14.91
C TYR A 324 -21.09 -15.84 -13.53
N VAL A 325 -21.82 -14.71 -13.44
CA VAL A 325 -22.15 -14.06 -12.16
C VAL A 325 -23.62 -13.68 -12.14
N TYR A 326 -24.29 -14.05 -11.08
CA TYR A 326 -25.73 -13.86 -10.91
C TYR A 326 -26.05 -13.10 -9.63
N LYS A 327 -27.18 -12.38 -9.65
CA LYS A 327 -27.76 -11.67 -8.51
C LYS A 327 -29.20 -12.13 -8.28
N THR A 328 -29.56 -12.35 -7.03
CA THR A 328 -30.94 -12.44 -6.57
C THR A 328 -31.31 -11.26 -5.68
N SER A 329 -32.60 -10.95 -5.56
CA SER A 329 -33.13 -9.94 -4.61
C SER A 329 -34.33 -10.45 -3.82
N ASP A 330 -34.66 -11.74 -3.96
CA ASP A 330 -35.88 -12.39 -3.45
C ASP A 330 -35.59 -13.75 -2.80
N PHE A 331 -34.47 -13.89 -2.12
CA PHE A 331 -34.01 -15.12 -1.48
C PHE A 331 -33.82 -16.29 -2.48
N GLY A 332 -33.34 -15.98 -3.67
CA GLY A 332 -33.06 -16.98 -4.71
C GLY A 332 -34.27 -17.56 -5.43
N GLN A 333 -35.46 -16.95 -5.31
CA GLN A 333 -36.61 -17.35 -6.09
C GLN A 333 -36.40 -17.03 -7.57
N THR A 334 -35.80 -15.88 -7.85
CA THR A 334 -35.35 -15.49 -9.19
C THR A 334 -33.91 -15.00 -9.17
N TRP A 335 -33.19 -15.22 -10.27
CA TRP A 335 -31.83 -14.78 -10.47
C TRP A 335 -31.69 -14.03 -11.79
N THR A 336 -30.92 -12.96 -11.74
CA THR A 336 -30.56 -12.16 -12.92
C THR A 336 -29.06 -12.31 -13.16
N GLN A 337 -28.66 -12.67 -14.36
CA GLN A 337 -27.26 -12.70 -14.77
C GLN A 337 -26.75 -11.27 -14.90
N ILE A 338 -25.77 -10.90 -14.10
CA ILE A 338 -25.16 -9.55 -14.09
C ILE A 338 -23.82 -9.50 -14.83
N VAL A 339 -23.18 -10.66 -15.05
CA VAL A 339 -22.05 -10.82 -15.98
C VAL A 339 -22.40 -11.95 -16.91
N ALA A 340 -22.73 -11.62 -18.15
CA ALA A 340 -23.10 -12.59 -19.17
C ALA A 340 -21.87 -13.04 -19.97
N PRO A 341 -21.88 -14.27 -20.55
CA PRO A 341 -20.79 -14.78 -21.37
C PRO A 341 -20.43 -13.90 -22.58
N ILE A 342 -21.39 -13.11 -23.06
CA ILE A 342 -21.21 -12.17 -24.19
C ILE A 342 -20.86 -10.74 -23.73
N SER A 343 -20.66 -10.52 -22.43
CA SER A 343 -20.25 -9.22 -21.89
C SER A 343 -18.81 -8.88 -22.28
N ASN A 344 -18.39 -7.66 -21.96
CA ASN A 344 -16.99 -7.25 -22.12
C ASN A 344 -16.06 -7.83 -21.04
N VAL A 345 -16.60 -8.46 -19.99
CA VAL A 345 -15.83 -9.11 -18.92
C VAL A 345 -15.15 -10.36 -19.48
N LYS A 346 -13.87 -10.52 -19.20
CA LYS A 346 -13.06 -11.62 -19.72
C LYS A 346 -12.59 -12.54 -18.61
N GLY A 347 -12.43 -13.82 -18.95
CA GLY A 347 -12.01 -14.87 -18.04
C GLY A 347 -13.14 -15.33 -17.12
N TYR A 348 -13.09 -16.59 -16.67
CA TYR A 348 -14.05 -17.13 -15.72
C TYR A 348 -13.98 -16.39 -14.37
N ALA A 349 -15.10 -16.34 -13.67
CA ALA A 349 -15.23 -15.53 -12.45
C ALA A 349 -14.84 -16.35 -11.21
N HIS A 350 -14.04 -15.73 -10.33
CA HIS A 350 -13.64 -16.29 -9.05
C HIS A 350 -14.47 -15.74 -7.89
N VAL A 351 -14.67 -14.43 -7.87
CA VAL A 351 -15.29 -13.73 -6.76
C VAL A 351 -16.17 -12.58 -7.24
N VAL A 352 -17.26 -12.35 -6.53
CA VAL A 352 -18.09 -11.15 -6.63
C VAL A 352 -18.20 -10.50 -5.26
N LYS A 353 -18.08 -9.16 -5.20
CA LYS A 353 -18.12 -8.39 -3.96
C LYS A 353 -19.02 -7.18 -4.08
N GLU A 354 -19.98 -7.04 -3.16
CA GLU A 354 -20.79 -5.82 -3.01
C GLU A 354 -20.06 -4.82 -2.13
N ASP A 355 -20.09 -3.54 -2.52
CA ASP A 355 -19.51 -2.49 -1.66
C ASP A 355 -20.33 -2.33 -0.36
N LEU A 356 -19.64 -1.98 0.73
CA LEU A 356 -20.25 -1.87 2.06
C LEU A 356 -21.16 -0.64 2.23
N VAL A 357 -21.09 0.34 1.32
CA VAL A 357 -21.78 1.65 1.44
C VAL A 357 -22.67 1.96 0.25
N ASN A 358 -22.33 1.50 -0.94
CA ASN A 358 -23.06 1.76 -2.17
C ASN A 358 -23.48 0.44 -2.87
N GLN A 359 -24.76 0.09 -2.78
CA GLN A 359 -25.31 -1.15 -3.39
C GLN A 359 -25.15 -1.26 -4.92
N ASN A 360 -24.85 -0.16 -5.60
CA ASN A 360 -24.61 -0.14 -7.03
C ASN A 360 -23.14 -0.33 -7.41
N LEU A 361 -22.22 -0.22 -6.45
CA LEU A 361 -20.81 -0.47 -6.66
C LEU A 361 -20.50 -1.94 -6.39
N LEU A 362 -20.15 -2.65 -7.45
CA LEU A 362 -19.80 -4.06 -7.41
C LEU A 362 -18.42 -4.30 -7.98
N PHE A 363 -17.74 -5.30 -7.47
CA PHE A 363 -16.44 -5.76 -7.96
C PHE A 363 -16.55 -7.24 -8.36
N VAL A 364 -15.90 -7.61 -9.45
CA VAL A 364 -15.75 -9.00 -9.89
C VAL A 364 -14.30 -9.29 -10.18
N GLY A 365 -13.75 -10.30 -9.52
CA GLY A 365 -12.46 -10.89 -9.82
C GLY A 365 -12.61 -12.03 -10.82
N THR A 366 -11.83 -11.97 -11.90
CA THR A 366 -11.78 -13.02 -12.92
C THR A 366 -10.35 -13.48 -13.17
N GLU A 367 -10.18 -14.51 -13.97
CA GLU A 367 -8.88 -14.98 -14.46
C GLU A 367 -8.09 -13.90 -15.22
N SER A 368 -8.77 -12.86 -15.72
CA SER A 368 -8.17 -11.80 -16.53
C SER A 368 -8.13 -10.43 -15.84
N GLY A 369 -8.42 -10.35 -14.54
CA GLY A 369 -8.29 -9.11 -13.79
C GLY A 369 -9.50 -8.73 -12.94
N LEU A 370 -9.47 -7.48 -12.46
CA LEU A 370 -10.51 -6.85 -11.66
C LEU A 370 -11.48 -6.07 -12.55
N TRP A 371 -12.77 -6.26 -12.32
CA TRP A 371 -13.86 -5.56 -13.02
C TRP A 371 -14.72 -4.80 -12.02
N VAL A 372 -15.15 -3.61 -12.40
CA VAL A 372 -15.93 -2.70 -11.56
C VAL A 372 -17.23 -2.32 -12.27
N SER A 373 -18.35 -2.38 -11.55
CA SER A 373 -19.64 -1.83 -11.97
C SER A 373 -20.08 -0.72 -11.02
N LEU A 374 -20.59 0.37 -11.56
CA LEU A 374 -21.11 1.53 -10.82
C LEU A 374 -22.64 1.61 -10.84
N ASP A 375 -23.29 0.67 -11.47
CA ASP A 375 -24.75 0.67 -11.77
C ASP A 375 -25.46 -0.65 -11.41
N GLY A 376 -24.90 -1.37 -10.43
CA GLY A 376 -25.49 -2.61 -9.90
C GLY A 376 -25.33 -3.80 -10.82
N GLY A 377 -24.29 -3.83 -11.66
CA GLY A 377 -23.97 -4.95 -12.54
C GLY A 377 -24.51 -4.84 -13.95
N LYS A 378 -25.06 -3.69 -14.34
CA LYS A 378 -25.58 -3.50 -15.73
C LYS A 378 -24.44 -3.27 -16.72
N GLN A 379 -23.41 -2.55 -16.33
CA GLN A 379 -22.21 -2.31 -17.12
C GLN A 379 -20.96 -2.55 -16.29
N TRP A 380 -19.91 -3.04 -16.95
CA TRP A 380 -18.64 -3.38 -16.33
C TRP A 380 -17.49 -2.72 -17.04
N ALA A 381 -16.50 -2.26 -16.28
CA ALA A 381 -15.22 -1.75 -16.78
C ALA A 381 -14.08 -2.49 -16.10
N GLN A 382 -13.04 -2.85 -16.87
CA GLN A 382 -11.82 -3.41 -16.28
C GLN A 382 -11.07 -2.31 -15.54
N TYR A 383 -10.61 -2.62 -14.33
CA TYR A 383 -9.73 -1.74 -13.59
C TYR A 383 -8.31 -1.87 -14.12
N THR A 384 -7.74 -0.75 -14.58
CA THR A 384 -6.39 -0.68 -15.16
C THR A 384 -5.57 0.49 -14.58
N GLY A 385 -5.99 1.00 -13.40
CA GLY A 385 -5.31 2.12 -12.74
C GLY A 385 -4.13 1.67 -11.89
N GLY A 386 -3.15 2.58 -11.67
CA GLY A 386 -2.05 2.36 -10.73
C GLY A 386 -1.14 1.19 -11.08
N ASP A 387 -0.88 0.93 -12.35
CA ASP A 387 -0.05 -0.18 -12.83
C ASP A 387 -0.55 -1.58 -12.41
N PHE A 388 -1.83 -1.68 -12.02
CA PHE A 388 -2.45 -2.96 -11.68
C PHE A 388 -2.32 -3.94 -12.86
N PRO A 389 -1.72 -5.13 -12.65
CA PRO A 389 -1.42 -6.05 -13.73
C PRO A 389 -2.67 -6.76 -14.25
N ASN A 390 -2.57 -7.27 -15.45
CA ASN A 390 -3.56 -8.21 -15.98
C ASN A 390 -3.26 -9.62 -15.42
N VAL A 391 -3.88 -9.95 -14.30
CA VAL A 391 -3.62 -11.15 -13.50
C VAL A 391 -4.93 -11.68 -12.94
N ALA A 392 -5.01 -12.98 -12.66
CA ALA A 392 -6.17 -13.57 -12.02
C ALA A 392 -6.40 -12.96 -10.63
N VAL A 393 -7.62 -12.48 -10.41
CA VAL A 393 -8.09 -11.95 -9.12
C VAL A 393 -8.93 -13.01 -8.44
N ARG A 394 -8.38 -13.61 -7.40
CA ARG A 394 -8.96 -14.76 -6.71
C ARG A 394 -9.95 -14.37 -5.62
N ASP A 395 -9.63 -13.34 -4.84
CA ASP A 395 -10.48 -12.88 -3.76
C ASP A 395 -10.36 -11.38 -3.51
N LEU A 396 -11.34 -10.80 -2.83
CA LEU A 396 -11.51 -9.37 -2.58
C LEU A 396 -11.98 -9.13 -1.15
N ALA A 397 -11.35 -8.18 -0.46
CA ALA A 397 -11.80 -7.70 0.84
C ALA A 397 -11.88 -6.17 0.86
N ILE A 398 -12.93 -5.61 1.47
CA ILE A 398 -13.11 -4.15 1.61
C ILE A 398 -12.94 -3.79 3.09
N HIS A 399 -11.95 -2.94 3.39
CA HIS A 399 -11.75 -2.48 4.77
C HIS A 399 -12.80 -1.43 5.16
N PRO A 400 -13.59 -1.67 6.22
CA PRO A 400 -14.75 -0.81 6.54
C PRO A 400 -14.35 0.60 6.99
N ARG A 401 -13.28 0.75 7.78
CA ARG A 401 -12.76 2.04 8.28
C ARG A 401 -11.95 2.78 7.22
N ASP A 402 -10.95 2.12 6.63
CA ASP A 402 -10.00 2.76 5.72
C ASP A 402 -10.53 2.83 4.28
N LYS A 403 -11.62 2.07 3.98
CA LYS A 403 -12.28 2.06 2.67
C LYS A 403 -11.35 1.59 1.55
N ASP A 404 -10.38 0.79 1.89
CA ASP A 404 -9.45 0.19 0.96
C ASP A 404 -10.05 -1.08 0.35
N LEU A 405 -9.79 -1.33 -0.92
CA LEU A 405 -10.08 -2.61 -1.56
C LEU A 405 -8.78 -3.40 -1.67
N VAL A 406 -8.71 -4.52 -0.94
CA VAL A 406 -7.58 -5.43 -0.94
C VAL A 406 -7.87 -6.60 -1.87
N ILE A 407 -6.91 -6.95 -2.71
CA ILE A 407 -7.05 -7.84 -3.85
C ILE A 407 -6.03 -8.97 -3.74
N ALA A 408 -6.51 -10.20 -3.61
CA ALA A 408 -5.68 -11.40 -3.70
C ALA A 408 -5.51 -11.80 -5.16
N THR A 409 -4.26 -11.93 -5.62
CA THR A 409 -3.96 -12.30 -6.99
C THR A 409 -3.21 -13.62 -7.09
N HIS A 410 -3.43 -14.32 -8.18
CA HIS A 410 -2.72 -15.57 -8.48
C HIS A 410 -1.47 -15.26 -9.29
N GLY A 411 -0.37 -15.00 -8.60
CA GLY A 411 0.96 -14.80 -9.19
C GLY A 411 1.55 -13.39 -9.06
N ARG A 412 0.78 -12.39 -8.56
CA ARG A 412 1.29 -11.01 -8.36
C ARG A 412 1.05 -10.47 -6.95
N GLY A 413 0.88 -11.38 -5.99
CA GLY A 413 0.75 -11.04 -4.59
C GLY A 413 -0.56 -10.30 -4.24
N ILE A 414 -0.47 -9.46 -3.23
CA ILE A 414 -1.58 -8.62 -2.76
C ILE A 414 -1.45 -7.21 -3.34
N TRP A 415 -2.59 -6.68 -3.79
CA TRP A 415 -2.72 -5.28 -4.22
C TRP A 415 -3.76 -4.57 -3.36
N ILE A 416 -3.53 -3.29 -3.10
CA ILE A 416 -4.44 -2.46 -2.33
C ILE A 416 -4.80 -1.21 -3.13
N ILE A 417 -6.08 -1.00 -3.37
CA ILE A 417 -6.60 0.26 -3.87
C ILE A 417 -6.99 1.10 -2.66
N ASP A 418 -6.17 2.08 -2.32
CA ASP A 418 -6.42 2.98 -1.21
C ASP A 418 -7.65 3.84 -1.47
N ASP A 419 -8.58 3.85 -0.53
CA ASP A 419 -9.77 4.68 -0.50
C ASP A 419 -10.64 4.64 -1.78
N ILE A 420 -11.57 3.69 -1.83
CA ILE A 420 -12.54 3.56 -2.93
C ILE A 420 -13.71 4.58 -2.86
N THR A 421 -13.68 5.55 -1.93
CA THR A 421 -14.70 6.62 -1.85
C THR A 421 -14.94 7.32 -3.19
N PRO A 422 -13.91 7.59 -4.02
CA PRO A 422 -14.14 8.18 -5.34
C PRO A 422 -15.02 7.34 -6.24
N LEU A 423 -14.93 6.00 -6.19
CA LEU A 423 -15.80 5.12 -6.97
C LEU A 423 -17.24 5.15 -6.45
N ARG A 424 -17.43 5.23 -5.12
CA ARG A 424 -18.74 5.38 -4.48
C ARG A 424 -19.48 6.65 -4.87
N ALA A 425 -18.72 7.71 -5.15
CA ALA A 425 -19.24 9.04 -5.48
C ALA A 425 -19.63 9.20 -6.97
N LEU A 426 -19.21 8.31 -7.86
CA LEU A 426 -19.49 8.39 -9.30
C LEU A 426 -20.96 8.04 -9.60
N THR A 427 -21.87 8.92 -9.19
CA THR A 427 -23.31 8.82 -9.50
C THR A 427 -23.64 9.59 -10.79
N PRO A 428 -24.80 9.32 -11.44
CA PRO A 428 -25.26 10.10 -12.59
C PRO A 428 -25.29 11.61 -12.33
N GLU A 429 -25.66 12.02 -11.10
CA GLU A 429 -25.75 13.41 -10.68
C GLU A 429 -24.38 14.07 -10.59
N LEU A 430 -23.36 13.36 -10.11
CA LEU A 430 -21.98 13.85 -10.12
C LEU A 430 -21.44 13.94 -11.55
N LEU A 431 -21.68 12.91 -12.37
CA LEU A 431 -21.19 12.85 -13.75
C LEU A 431 -21.80 13.92 -14.66
N ALA A 432 -22.97 14.48 -14.29
CA ALA A 432 -23.59 15.58 -15.00
C ALA A 432 -22.98 16.95 -14.66
N LYS A 433 -22.23 17.08 -13.57
CA LYS A 433 -21.58 18.34 -13.16
C LYS A 433 -20.39 18.65 -14.04
N GLU A 434 -20.14 19.93 -14.33
CA GLU A 434 -18.96 20.38 -15.08
C GLU A 434 -17.65 20.01 -14.35
N ALA A 435 -17.61 20.28 -13.05
CA ALA A 435 -16.57 19.87 -12.13
C ALA A 435 -17.12 19.76 -10.71
N ALA A 436 -16.52 18.93 -9.88
CA ALA A 436 -16.86 18.82 -8.45
C ALA A 436 -15.70 18.22 -7.68
N PHE A 437 -15.56 18.61 -6.42
CA PHE A 437 -14.77 17.81 -5.48
C PHE A 437 -15.52 16.55 -5.07
N ILE A 438 -14.77 15.53 -4.71
CA ILE A 438 -15.25 14.33 -4.04
C ILE A 438 -14.81 14.43 -2.59
N ASP A 439 -15.73 14.20 -1.67
CA ASP A 439 -15.43 14.25 -0.24
C ASP A 439 -14.31 13.28 0.11
N ALA A 440 -13.31 13.79 0.80
CA ALA A 440 -12.19 13.01 1.27
C ALA A 440 -12.46 12.47 2.69
N ARG A 441 -11.91 11.31 3.01
CA ARG A 441 -11.79 10.88 4.40
C ARG A 441 -10.88 11.86 5.17
N PRO A 442 -11.01 11.96 6.51
CA PRO A 442 -10.03 12.69 7.31
C PRO A 442 -8.62 12.18 7.03
N MET A 443 -7.69 13.09 6.79
CA MET A 443 -6.29 12.76 6.50
C MET A 443 -5.51 12.70 7.80
N VAL A 444 -4.85 11.55 8.02
CA VAL A 444 -4.05 11.33 9.22
C VAL A 444 -2.62 11.77 8.97
N GLN A 445 -2.14 12.71 9.77
CA GLN A 445 -0.70 12.99 9.85
C GLN A 445 -0.03 11.86 10.63
N ARG A 446 0.52 10.88 9.93
CA ARG A 446 1.22 9.76 10.56
C ARG A 446 2.44 10.24 11.34
N ILE A 447 2.78 9.57 12.43
CA ILE A 447 4.00 9.82 13.20
C ILE A 447 5.19 9.75 12.24
N PRO A 448 6.07 10.78 12.21
CA PRO A 448 7.30 10.71 11.42
C PRO A 448 8.13 9.52 11.86
N ALA A 449 8.38 8.59 10.97
CA ALA A 449 9.16 7.40 11.25
C ALA A 449 10.12 7.12 10.10
N GLY A 450 11.37 6.84 10.44
CA GLY A 450 12.37 6.41 9.47
C GLY A 450 12.14 4.95 9.08
N GLY A 451 12.23 4.62 7.79
CA GLY A 451 12.12 3.28 7.26
C GLY A 451 13.38 2.41 7.38
N GLY A 452 14.33 2.83 8.19
CA GLY A 452 15.63 2.16 8.26
C GLY A 452 16.55 2.49 7.09
N TRP A 453 17.58 1.67 6.90
CA TRP A 453 18.53 1.84 5.82
C TRP A 453 18.00 1.24 4.52
N ALA A 454 18.43 1.77 3.38
CA ALA A 454 18.01 1.28 2.08
C ALA A 454 18.42 -0.19 1.86
N ASN A 455 17.46 -1.05 1.50
CA ASN A 455 17.70 -2.47 1.22
C ASN A 455 18.32 -2.72 -0.17
N GLY A 456 18.33 -1.71 -1.05
CA GLY A 456 18.71 -1.86 -2.45
C GLY A 456 17.71 -2.75 -3.20
N ASP A 457 18.16 -3.34 -4.32
CA ASP A 457 17.33 -4.17 -5.19
C ASP A 457 17.32 -5.66 -4.79
N ALA A 458 17.97 -6.04 -3.69
CA ALA A 458 18.10 -7.43 -3.26
C ALA A 458 16.81 -8.00 -2.64
N VAL A 459 15.89 -7.13 -2.21
CA VAL A 459 14.63 -7.50 -1.55
C VAL A 459 13.48 -6.71 -2.18
N PHE A 460 12.36 -7.36 -2.42
CA PHE A 460 11.13 -6.66 -2.79
C PHE A 460 10.58 -5.90 -1.58
N VAL A 461 10.19 -4.65 -1.80
CA VAL A 461 9.54 -3.81 -0.79
C VAL A 461 8.24 -3.26 -1.39
N GLY A 462 7.11 -3.66 -0.83
CA GLY A 462 5.79 -3.14 -1.20
C GLY A 462 5.63 -1.67 -0.81
N GLU A 463 4.95 -0.92 -1.65
CA GLU A 463 4.72 0.51 -1.43
C GLU A 463 3.71 0.75 -0.29
N ASN A 464 3.96 1.79 0.48
CA ASN A 464 3.00 2.31 1.45
C ASN A 464 1.91 3.15 0.75
N PRO A 465 0.70 3.26 1.34
CA PRO A 465 -0.22 4.32 0.96
C PRO A 465 0.44 5.70 1.16
N THR A 466 0.09 6.65 0.31
CA THR A 466 0.66 8.01 0.40
C THR A 466 0.39 8.63 1.78
N GLU A 467 1.41 9.31 2.33
CA GLU A 467 1.29 10.11 3.56
C GLU A 467 0.74 11.52 3.28
N GLU A 468 0.59 11.90 2.01
CA GLU A 468 0.05 13.17 1.61
C GLU A 468 -1.48 13.18 1.67
N ALA A 469 -2.06 14.34 1.91
CA ALA A 469 -3.50 14.51 1.80
C ALA A 469 -3.93 14.41 0.35
N VAL A 470 -4.77 13.43 0.04
CA VAL A 470 -5.30 13.20 -1.30
C VAL A 470 -6.56 14.01 -1.52
N ILE A 471 -6.56 14.86 -2.52
CA ILE A 471 -7.69 15.69 -2.94
C ILE A 471 -8.18 15.17 -4.28
N THR A 472 -9.36 14.54 -4.27
CA THR A 472 -9.96 13.98 -5.47
C THR A 472 -11.03 14.93 -6.02
N TYR A 473 -11.02 15.14 -7.33
CA TYR A 473 -11.99 15.94 -8.03
C TYR A 473 -12.34 15.35 -9.38
N TYR A 474 -13.55 15.63 -9.83
CA TYR A 474 -14.09 15.20 -11.11
C TYR A 474 -14.14 16.36 -12.10
N GLN A 475 -13.85 16.09 -13.37
CA GLN A 475 -14.09 17.00 -14.48
C GLN A 475 -14.84 16.27 -15.61
N GLN A 476 -15.97 16.83 -16.04
CA GLN A 476 -16.78 16.24 -17.12
C GLN A 476 -16.03 16.23 -18.45
N LYS A 477 -15.24 17.28 -18.73
CA LYS A 477 -14.44 17.44 -19.94
C LYS A 477 -13.01 17.83 -19.59
N ARG A 478 -12.07 17.48 -20.45
CA ARG A 478 -10.69 17.96 -20.37
C ARG A 478 -10.68 19.49 -20.44
N HIS A 479 -10.02 20.14 -19.50
CA HIS A 479 -9.82 21.58 -19.47
C HIS A 479 -8.60 21.94 -20.32
N ILE A 480 -8.81 22.31 -21.60
CA ILE A 480 -7.72 22.50 -22.56
C ILE A 480 -7.10 23.88 -22.41
N PHE A 481 -7.93 24.93 -22.32
CA PHE A 481 -7.52 26.33 -22.23
C PHE A 481 -7.90 26.93 -20.89
N GLY A 482 -7.22 27.99 -20.48
CA GLY A 482 -7.47 28.67 -19.21
C GLY A 482 -6.74 28.04 -18.03
N ASP A 483 -6.90 28.64 -16.86
CA ASP A 483 -6.26 28.25 -15.63
C ASP A 483 -7.12 27.28 -14.81
N LEU A 484 -6.48 26.26 -14.27
CA LEU A 484 -7.05 25.43 -13.21
C LEU A 484 -6.06 25.43 -12.06
N LYS A 485 -6.47 25.94 -10.92
CA LYS A 485 -5.64 26.14 -9.73
C LYS A 485 -6.31 25.51 -8.51
N ILE A 486 -5.57 24.74 -7.76
CA ILE A 486 -6.03 24.21 -6.48
C ILE A 486 -5.19 24.81 -5.35
N GLU A 487 -5.86 25.40 -4.37
CA GLU A 487 -5.26 26.09 -3.24
C GLU A 487 -5.78 25.53 -1.93
N ILE A 488 -4.90 25.44 -0.95
CA ILE A 488 -5.23 25.08 0.43
C ILE A 488 -5.22 26.34 1.28
N LEU A 489 -6.31 26.57 1.99
CA LEU A 489 -6.48 27.77 2.82
C LEU A 489 -6.68 27.37 4.29
N ASP A 490 -6.16 28.19 5.19
CA ASP A 490 -6.43 28.08 6.62
C ASP A 490 -7.83 28.63 6.99
N SER A 491 -8.15 28.58 8.28
CA SER A 491 -9.43 29.07 8.83
C SER A 491 -9.64 30.57 8.67
N THR A 492 -8.59 31.35 8.38
CA THR A 492 -8.67 32.80 8.13
C THR A 492 -8.85 33.13 6.65
N GLY A 493 -8.79 32.13 5.77
CA GLY A 493 -8.83 32.31 4.31
C GLY A 493 -7.48 32.62 3.68
N LYS A 494 -6.38 32.55 4.44
CA LYS A 494 -5.02 32.70 3.92
C LYS A 494 -4.61 31.45 3.15
N VAL A 495 -4.06 31.65 1.94
CA VAL A 495 -3.50 30.56 1.13
C VAL A 495 -2.21 30.05 1.77
N LEU A 496 -2.20 28.78 2.13
CA LEU A 496 -1.04 28.08 2.69
C LEU A 496 -0.20 27.43 1.59
N SER A 497 -0.88 26.87 0.58
CA SER A 497 -0.23 26.16 -0.52
C SER A 497 -1.05 26.25 -1.79
N THR A 498 -0.37 26.25 -2.93
CA THR A 498 -0.94 25.99 -4.25
C THR A 498 -0.35 24.68 -4.72
N ILE A 499 -1.22 23.72 -5.07
CA ILE A 499 -0.80 22.38 -5.44
C ILE A 499 -0.98 22.11 -6.92
N PRO A 500 -0.13 21.25 -7.54
CA PRO A 500 -0.30 20.86 -8.93
C PRO A 500 -1.67 20.25 -9.18
N SER A 501 -2.28 20.60 -10.30
CA SER A 501 -3.61 20.10 -10.66
C SER A 501 -3.62 19.52 -12.08
N SER A 502 -4.33 18.42 -12.26
CA SER A 502 -4.54 17.78 -13.56
C SER A 502 -5.74 18.42 -14.27
N LYS A 503 -5.64 18.61 -15.59
CA LYS A 503 -6.71 19.11 -16.44
C LYS A 503 -7.44 18.02 -17.22
N ARG A 504 -7.25 16.73 -16.85
CA ARG A 504 -7.82 15.58 -17.57
C ARG A 504 -9.32 15.44 -17.31
N ARG A 505 -10.03 14.84 -18.27
CA ARG A 505 -11.43 14.39 -18.07
C ARG A 505 -11.47 13.24 -17.05
N GLY A 506 -12.55 13.15 -16.29
CA GLY A 506 -12.82 12.09 -15.33
C GLY A 506 -12.29 12.41 -13.94
N LEU A 507 -11.95 11.39 -13.17
CA LEU A 507 -11.36 11.52 -11.85
C LEU A 507 -9.92 12.00 -11.95
N ASN A 508 -9.59 12.97 -11.10
CA ASN A 508 -8.25 13.51 -10.95
C ASN A 508 -7.87 13.52 -9.47
N ARG A 509 -6.61 13.29 -9.16
CA ARG A 509 -6.04 13.38 -7.82
C ARG A 509 -4.97 14.46 -7.81
N ALA A 510 -4.96 15.26 -6.75
CA ALA A 510 -3.90 16.17 -6.37
C ALA A 510 -3.50 15.87 -4.93
N THR A 511 -2.23 16.04 -4.61
CA THR A 511 -1.73 15.73 -3.28
C THR A 511 -1.16 16.97 -2.60
N TRP A 512 -1.30 17.02 -1.28
CA TRP A 512 -0.71 18.04 -0.43
C TRP A 512 0.03 17.41 0.74
N SER A 513 1.29 17.76 0.89
CA SER A 513 2.16 17.23 1.94
C SER A 513 1.75 17.60 3.38
N MET A 514 0.64 18.33 3.54
CA MET A 514 0.20 18.89 4.82
C MET A 514 1.28 19.75 5.50
N ARG A 515 2.10 20.41 4.68
CA ARG A 515 3.18 21.27 5.13
C ARG A 515 3.04 22.69 4.56
N LEU A 516 3.62 23.64 5.26
CA LEU A 516 3.88 24.97 4.74
C LEU A 516 5.00 24.91 3.69
N LYS A 517 5.21 26.00 2.96
CA LYS A 517 6.37 26.13 2.07
C LYS A 517 7.68 25.95 2.86
N ALA A 518 8.71 25.48 2.19
CA ALA A 518 10.07 25.49 2.76
C ALA A 518 10.49 26.92 3.13
N PRO A 519 11.33 27.09 4.18
CA PRO A 519 11.86 28.39 4.51
C PRO A 519 12.80 28.91 3.41
N ARG A 520 12.99 30.24 3.33
CA ARG A 520 14.13 30.81 2.61
C ARG A 520 15.40 30.48 3.38
N VAL A 521 16.44 30.02 2.68
CA VAL A 521 17.72 29.61 3.26
C VAL A 521 18.85 30.35 2.58
N PRO A 522 19.84 30.86 3.29
CA PRO A 522 20.98 31.55 2.68
C PRO A 522 21.76 30.65 1.73
N THR A 523 22.12 31.16 0.59
CA THR A 523 23.04 30.46 -0.33
C THR A 523 24.42 30.26 0.30
N ALA A 524 24.94 29.05 0.25
CA ALA A 524 26.25 28.67 0.75
C ALA A 524 26.87 27.60 -0.13
N ALA A 525 28.16 27.31 0.08
CA ALA A 525 28.86 26.25 -0.64
C ALA A 525 28.34 24.85 -0.29
N SER A 526 27.87 24.63 0.94
CA SER A 526 27.23 23.37 1.36
C SER A 526 25.69 23.40 1.19
N ALA A 527 25.07 22.24 1.04
CA ALA A 527 23.61 22.12 1.04
C ALA A 527 23.03 22.27 2.47
N ALA A 528 21.87 22.92 2.60
CA ALA A 528 21.16 23.02 3.88
C ALA A 528 20.14 21.88 4.01
N PHE A 529 20.59 20.66 4.19
CA PHE A 529 19.77 19.45 4.14
C PHE A 529 18.55 19.50 5.05
N GLY A 530 18.67 20.06 6.26
CA GLY A 530 17.57 20.12 7.22
C GLY A 530 16.47 21.13 6.90
N ALA A 531 16.70 22.10 6.03
CA ALA A 531 15.79 23.22 5.77
C ALA A 531 15.12 23.19 4.39
N THR A 532 15.02 22.01 3.79
CA THR A 532 14.42 21.81 2.46
C THR A 532 12.90 21.66 2.48
N ILE A 533 12.29 21.48 3.65
CA ILE A 533 10.85 21.26 3.83
C ILE A 533 10.26 22.24 4.85
N GLY A 534 8.96 22.55 4.69
CA GLY A 534 8.24 23.38 5.64
C GLY A 534 7.67 22.59 6.83
N PRO A 535 7.27 23.28 7.92
CA PRO A 535 6.60 22.65 9.05
C PRO A 535 5.30 21.97 8.64
N ARG A 536 4.97 20.83 9.28
CA ARG A 536 3.65 20.24 9.19
C ARG A 536 2.61 21.18 9.80
N VAL A 537 1.49 21.36 9.14
CA VAL A 537 0.37 22.13 9.70
C VAL A 537 -0.20 21.43 10.94
N LEU A 538 -0.88 22.16 11.81
CA LEU A 538 -1.58 21.57 12.95
C LEU A 538 -2.81 20.78 12.49
N PRO A 539 -3.23 19.73 13.20
CA PRO A 539 -4.53 19.12 13.00
C PRO A 539 -5.66 20.16 13.01
N GLY A 540 -6.61 20.04 12.09
CA GLY A 540 -7.68 21.02 11.92
C GLY A 540 -8.39 20.88 10.59
N THR A 541 -9.31 21.79 10.31
CA THR A 541 -10.06 21.84 9.05
C THR A 541 -9.51 22.92 8.14
N TYR A 542 -9.19 22.53 6.93
CA TYR A 542 -8.66 23.40 5.87
C TYR A 542 -9.64 23.49 4.72
N THR A 543 -9.71 24.64 4.08
CA THR A 543 -10.53 24.81 2.87
C THR A 543 -9.68 24.51 1.64
N VAL A 544 -10.17 23.62 0.80
CA VAL A 544 -9.61 23.39 -0.54
C VAL A 544 -10.43 24.18 -1.55
N ARG A 545 -9.77 25.02 -2.31
CA ARG A 545 -10.39 25.87 -3.33
C ARG A 545 -9.85 25.52 -4.70
N MET A 546 -10.72 25.13 -5.63
CA MET A 546 -10.40 24.95 -7.04
C MET A 546 -10.97 26.12 -7.83
N SER A 547 -10.11 26.90 -8.47
CA SER A 547 -10.47 27.94 -9.43
C SER A 547 -10.30 27.40 -10.84
N LYS A 548 -11.39 27.38 -11.61
CA LYS A 548 -11.43 26.96 -13.01
C LYS A 548 -12.04 28.10 -13.82
N ASP A 549 -11.21 28.88 -14.50
CA ASP A 549 -11.60 30.14 -15.14
C ASP A 549 -12.31 31.07 -14.15
N LYS A 550 -13.61 31.34 -14.39
CA LYS A 550 -14.44 32.18 -13.52
C LYS A 550 -15.17 31.39 -12.41
N ASN A 551 -15.15 30.06 -12.47
CA ASN A 551 -15.85 29.21 -11.53
C ASN A 551 -14.96 28.85 -10.35
N VAL A 552 -15.54 28.90 -9.15
CA VAL A 552 -14.85 28.53 -7.91
C VAL A 552 -15.62 27.39 -7.23
N TYR A 553 -14.89 26.34 -6.91
CA TYR A 553 -15.41 25.18 -6.17
C TYR A 553 -14.65 25.09 -4.86
N THR A 554 -15.32 24.70 -3.79
CA THR A 554 -14.69 24.53 -2.47
C THR A 554 -15.13 23.23 -1.82
N THR A 555 -14.23 22.63 -1.03
CA THR A 555 -14.52 21.54 -0.11
C THR A 555 -13.70 21.70 1.17
N GLN A 556 -14.02 20.90 2.19
CA GLN A 556 -13.28 20.87 3.45
C GLN A 556 -12.34 19.67 3.47
N LEU A 557 -11.14 19.88 3.97
CA LEU A 557 -10.14 18.87 4.23
C LEU A 557 -9.87 18.83 5.73
N VAL A 558 -10.23 17.73 6.36
CA VAL A 558 -9.97 17.51 7.79
C VAL A 558 -8.62 16.81 7.94
N VAL A 559 -7.72 17.42 8.69
CA VAL A 559 -6.41 16.85 9.05
C VAL A 559 -6.45 16.44 10.51
N THR A 560 -6.13 15.20 10.82
CA THR A 560 -6.06 14.64 12.18
C THR A 560 -4.66 14.21 12.53
N GLY A 561 -4.34 14.11 13.82
CA GLY A 561 -3.12 13.47 14.29
C GLY A 561 -3.23 11.95 14.21
N ASP A 562 -2.08 11.27 14.26
CA ASP A 562 -2.01 9.81 14.32
C ASP A 562 -2.65 9.31 15.64
N PRO A 563 -3.63 8.40 15.59
CA PRO A 563 -4.28 7.88 16.79
C PRO A 563 -3.33 7.09 17.72
N ARG A 564 -2.20 6.64 17.22
CA ARG A 564 -1.14 5.99 18.00
C ARG A 564 -0.27 6.98 18.78
N SER A 565 -0.35 8.28 18.43
CA SER A 565 0.44 9.32 19.08
C SER A 565 -0.02 9.52 20.53
N LYS A 566 0.96 9.54 21.45
CA LYS A 566 0.74 9.82 22.87
C LYS A 566 0.86 11.31 23.20
N TYR A 567 1.19 12.15 22.22
CA TYR A 567 1.38 13.58 22.43
C TYR A 567 0.05 14.33 22.48
N THR A 568 -0.02 15.29 23.39
CA THR A 568 -1.20 16.16 23.51
C THR A 568 -1.25 17.19 22.39
N PRO A 569 -2.42 17.78 22.10
CA PRO A 569 -2.51 18.93 21.21
C PRO A 569 -1.64 20.12 21.65
N ALA A 570 -1.41 20.29 22.96
CA ALA A 570 -0.52 21.33 23.50
C ALA A 570 0.95 21.05 23.17
N ASP A 571 1.41 19.81 23.27
CA ASP A 571 2.76 19.42 22.89
C ASP A 571 3.01 19.64 21.39
N ARG A 572 2.04 19.23 20.55
CA ARG A 572 2.09 19.45 19.11
C ARG A 572 2.11 20.93 18.74
N LYS A 573 1.32 21.75 19.46
CA LYS A 573 1.35 23.21 19.29
C LYS A 573 2.69 23.81 19.69
N ALA A 574 3.27 23.41 20.81
CA ALA A 574 4.57 23.90 21.26
C ALA A 574 5.68 23.55 20.26
N GLN A 575 5.65 22.35 19.69
CA GLN A 575 6.58 21.94 18.63
C GLN A 575 6.39 22.80 17.37
N PHE A 576 5.14 23.03 16.96
CA PHE A 576 4.84 23.86 15.79
C PHE A 576 5.30 25.32 16.00
N ASP A 577 5.04 25.89 17.18
CA ASP A 577 5.44 27.27 17.50
C ASP A 577 6.99 27.40 17.45
N LEU A 578 7.73 26.43 17.97
CA LEU A 578 9.19 26.42 17.86
C LEU A 578 9.65 26.27 16.41
N SER A 579 9.02 25.36 15.66
CA SER A 579 9.31 25.20 14.23
C SER A 579 9.10 26.50 13.47
N MET A 580 8.05 27.25 13.75
CA MET A 580 7.77 28.56 13.13
C MET A 580 8.75 29.64 13.57
N LYS A 581 9.21 29.60 14.83
CA LYS A 581 10.30 30.50 15.30
C LYS A 581 11.60 30.26 14.53
N LEU A 582 12.00 29.00 14.36
CA LEU A 582 13.18 28.62 13.59
C LEU A 582 13.03 28.91 12.09
N TYR A 583 11.83 28.69 11.54
CA TYR A 583 11.47 29.05 10.17
C TYR A 583 11.68 30.56 9.91
N SER A 584 11.21 31.41 10.82
CA SER A 584 11.38 32.85 10.71
C SER A 584 12.84 33.26 10.88
N LEU A 585 13.58 32.59 11.78
CA LEU A 585 15.00 32.85 12.00
C LEU A 585 15.84 32.48 10.75
N LEU A 586 15.46 31.41 10.01
CA LEU A 586 16.09 31.11 8.71
C LEU A 586 15.85 32.23 7.69
N ALA A 587 14.66 32.80 7.63
CA ALA A 587 14.36 33.93 6.74
C ALA A 587 15.13 35.18 7.14
N ASP A 588 15.25 35.47 8.44
CA ASP A 588 16.05 36.60 8.96
C ASP A 588 17.55 36.43 8.65
N MET A 589 18.05 35.21 8.80
CA MET A 589 19.42 34.85 8.42
C MET A 589 19.65 35.02 6.91
N THR A 590 18.68 34.61 6.08
CA THR A 590 18.77 34.80 4.61
C THR A 590 18.86 36.28 4.27
N PHE A 591 17.97 37.10 4.85
CA PHE A 591 18.01 38.55 4.67
C PHE A 591 19.34 39.15 5.06
N ALA A 592 19.91 38.73 6.21
CA ALA A 592 21.22 39.21 6.65
C ALA A 592 22.34 38.85 5.66
N VAL A 593 22.36 37.61 5.17
CA VAL A 593 23.35 37.15 4.18
C VAL A 593 23.18 37.86 2.83
N ASP A 594 21.97 38.10 2.39
CA ASP A 594 21.70 38.82 1.11
C ASP A 594 22.12 40.27 1.21
N ARG A 595 21.91 40.95 2.36
CA ARG A 595 22.46 42.29 2.61
C ARG A 595 23.98 42.30 2.55
N LEU A 596 24.65 41.38 3.24
CA LEU A 596 26.13 41.25 3.25
C LEU A 596 26.64 41.01 1.84
N ASN A 597 26.05 40.05 1.10
CA ASN A 597 26.47 39.74 -0.27
C ASN A 597 26.20 40.89 -1.24
N GLY A 598 25.06 41.56 -1.14
CA GLY A 598 24.71 42.69 -2.01
C GLY A 598 25.77 43.81 -1.89
N VAL A 599 26.12 44.19 -0.67
CA VAL A 599 27.17 45.24 -0.44
C VAL A 599 28.55 44.73 -0.88
N ARG A 600 28.92 43.50 -0.52
CA ARG A 600 30.20 42.91 -0.88
C ARG A 600 30.41 42.86 -2.41
N LEU A 601 29.43 42.35 -3.15
CA LEU A 601 29.51 42.23 -4.61
C LEU A 601 29.51 43.62 -5.29
N ALA A 602 28.75 44.57 -4.75
CA ALA A 602 28.75 45.93 -5.28
C ALA A 602 30.11 46.63 -5.09
N LEU A 603 30.80 46.40 -3.93
CA LEU A 603 32.15 46.86 -3.68
C LEU A 603 33.16 46.25 -4.68
N GLU A 604 33.08 44.95 -4.92
CA GLU A 604 33.93 44.24 -5.87
C GLU A 604 33.71 44.72 -7.31
N ALA A 605 32.46 44.87 -7.71
CA ALA A 605 32.11 45.37 -9.05
C ALA A 605 32.64 46.82 -9.27
N SER A 606 32.48 47.68 -8.26
CA SER A 606 32.98 49.02 -8.30
C SER A 606 34.52 49.07 -8.35
N ALA A 607 35.19 48.20 -7.61
CA ALA A 607 36.64 48.06 -7.64
C ALA A 607 37.18 47.55 -9.00
N ALA A 608 36.45 46.63 -9.65
CA ALA A 608 36.80 46.10 -10.97
C ALA A 608 36.66 47.14 -12.10
N GLY A 609 35.78 48.14 -11.92
CA GLY A 609 35.60 49.23 -12.85
C GLY A 609 36.67 50.35 -12.78
N LEU A 610 37.60 50.23 -11.82
CA LEU A 610 38.71 51.19 -11.61
C LEU A 610 40.05 50.62 -12.08
N PRO A 611 41.03 51.50 -12.46
CA PRO A 611 42.38 51.02 -12.70
C PRO A 611 42.97 50.23 -11.52
N ALA A 612 43.76 49.20 -11.81
CA ALA A 612 44.29 48.29 -10.80
C ALA A 612 45.14 48.97 -9.71
N ASN A 613 45.76 50.08 -10.05
CA ASN A 613 46.60 50.92 -9.16
C ASN A 613 45.83 52.08 -8.51
N ASP A 614 44.52 52.18 -8.71
CA ASP A 614 43.71 53.24 -8.09
C ASP A 614 43.58 52.96 -6.57
N PRO A 615 43.94 53.90 -5.68
CA PRO A 615 43.81 53.72 -4.24
C PRO A 615 42.38 53.42 -3.79
N LEU A 616 41.37 53.91 -4.50
CA LEU A 616 39.97 53.59 -4.19
C LEU A 616 39.66 52.13 -4.48
N ALA A 617 40.20 51.57 -5.56
CA ALA A 617 40.00 50.15 -5.89
C ALA A 617 40.57 49.23 -4.74
N ALA A 618 41.74 49.57 -4.21
CA ALA A 618 42.31 48.84 -3.09
C ALA A 618 41.46 48.96 -1.82
N ARG A 619 40.95 50.18 -1.53
CA ARG A 619 40.04 50.41 -0.37
C ARG A 619 38.70 49.65 -0.51
N LEU A 620 38.11 49.62 -1.71
CA LEU A 620 36.88 48.89 -1.95
C LEU A 620 37.05 47.36 -1.81
N ARG A 621 38.19 46.80 -2.25
CA ARG A 621 38.52 45.38 -2.05
C ARG A 621 38.75 45.05 -0.57
N ALA A 622 39.45 45.95 0.18
CA ALA A 622 39.61 45.76 1.62
C ALA A 622 38.27 45.76 2.36
N ALA A 623 37.37 46.70 2.01
CA ALA A 623 36.03 46.78 2.54
C ALA A 623 35.19 45.52 2.21
N SER A 624 35.30 45.01 0.98
CA SER A 624 34.68 43.75 0.59
C SER A 624 35.18 42.56 1.43
N ALA A 625 36.48 42.49 1.67
CA ALA A 625 37.08 41.45 2.49
C ALA A 625 36.60 41.49 3.96
N GLU A 626 36.44 42.71 4.56
CA GLU A 626 35.89 42.85 5.90
C GLU A 626 34.43 42.31 5.99
N ILE A 627 33.61 42.61 5.01
CA ILE A 627 32.22 42.07 4.94
C ILE A 627 32.28 40.56 4.77
N ASP A 628 33.18 40.01 3.95
CA ASP A 628 33.31 38.57 3.76
C ASP A 628 33.68 37.83 5.06
N VAL A 629 34.43 38.46 5.97
CA VAL A 629 34.68 37.89 7.31
C VAL A 629 33.38 37.72 8.10
N LEU A 630 32.48 38.71 8.05
CA LEU A 630 31.17 38.60 8.71
C LEU A 630 30.30 37.54 8.06
N ARG A 631 30.24 37.49 6.72
CA ARG A 631 29.52 36.49 5.99
C ARG A 631 29.95 35.07 6.33
N LYS A 632 31.25 34.83 6.43
CA LYS A 632 31.86 33.53 6.80
C LYS A 632 31.51 33.05 8.20
N LYS A 633 31.05 33.92 9.10
CA LYS A 633 30.48 33.50 10.38
C LYS A 633 29.15 32.81 10.22
N ILE A 634 28.36 33.14 9.16
CA ILE A 634 27.01 32.65 8.94
C ILE A 634 27.00 31.43 8.03
N VAL A 635 27.71 31.44 6.89
CA VAL A 635 27.58 30.44 5.83
C VAL A 635 28.88 29.72 5.54
N ALA A 636 28.78 28.43 5.25
CA ALA A 636 29.89 27.59 4.80
C ALA A 636 30.46 28.10 3.47
N THR A 637 31.79 28.04 3.33
CA THR A 637 32.55 28.56 2.18
C THR A 637 33.17 27.47 1.33
N LYS A 638 33.21 26.24 1.83
CA LYS A 638 33.74 25.07 1.14
C LYS A 638 32.60 24.08 0.87
N GLU A 639 32.66 23.45 -0.27
CA GLU A 639 31.77 22.32 -0.56
C GLU A 639 32.02 21.19 0.44
N GLY A 640 30.95 20.52 0.83
CA GLY A 640 31.00 19.39 1.75
C GLY A 640 29.60 18.89 2.07
N GLY A 641 29.52 17.62 2.46
CA GLY A 641 28.29 16.97 2.94
C GLY A 641 28.20 17.02 4.47
N ALA A 642 27.26 16.23 5.00
CA ALA A 642 27.00 16.17 6.45
C ALA A 642 28.20 15.77 7.32
N ILE A 643 29.18 15.05 6.75
CA ILE A 643 30.35 14.56 7.47
C ILE A 643 31.60 15.43 7.19
N THR A 644 31.66 16.03 6.00
CA THR A 644 32.87 16.72 5.50
C THR A 644 32.68 18.23 5.33
N GLY A 645 31.49 18.76 5.59
CA GLY A 645 31.12 20.16 5.41
C GLY A 645 31.60 21.04 6.57
N GLU A 646 31.71 22.35 6.30
CA GLU A 646 31.88 23.35 7.35
C GLU A 646 30.58 23.53 8.11
N GLU A 647 30.63 23.59 9.43
CA GLU A 647 29.52 23.97 10.30
C GLU A 647 29.56 25.44 10.65
N ARG A 648 28.59 26.21 10.18
CA ARG A 648 28.42 27.63 10.50
C ARG A 648 27.00 27.83 11.09
N LEU A 649 26.64 29.08 11.37
CA LEU A 649 25.30 29.37 11.94
C LEU A 649 24.15 28.83 11.11
N ARG A 650 24.27 28.92 9.79
CA ARG A 650 23.26 28.39 8.86
C ARG A 650 23.10 26.87 8.97
N GLU A 651 24.20 26.14 8.99
CA GLU A 651 24.17 24.67 9.08
C GLU A 651 23.58 24.24 10.43
N ASN A 652 24.06 24.84 11.51
CA ASN A 652 23.56 24.59 12.87
C ASN A 652 22.07 24.91 13.01
N LEU A 653 21.59 25.99 12.38
CA LEU A 653 20.16 26.35 12.40
C LEU A 653 19.33 25.39 11.57
N ALA A 654 19.83 24.96 10.40
CA ALA A 654 19.15 24.00 9.55
C ALA A 654 19.01 22.63 10.24
N ASP A 655 20.04 22.17 10.93
CA ASP A 655 20.00 20.92 11.69
C ASP A 655 19.04 20.99 12.87
N LEU A 656 19.09 22.08 13.64
CA LEU A 656 18.14 22.29 14.73
C LEU A 656 16.70 22.32 14.24
N TYR A 657 16.44 23.02 13.13
CA TYR A 657 15.15 23.06 12.49
C TYR A 657 14.66 21.66 12.08
N SER A 658 15.51 20.88 11.42
CA SER A 658 15.21 19.50 11.05
C SER A 658 14.89 18.63 12.26
N ASN A 659 15.70 18.70 13.31
CA ASN A 659 15.51 17.93 14.53
C ASN A 659 14.18 18.24 15.22
N VAL A 660 13.73 19.51 15.18
CA VAL A 660 12.41 19.90 15.70
C VAL A 660 11.28 19.41 14.79
N LEU A 661 11.45 19.38 13.46
CA LEU A 661 10.43 18.91 12.52
C LEU A 661 10.19 17.40 12.57
N ASN A 662 11.21 16.62 12.92
CA ASN A 662 11.16 15.15 12.92
C ASN A 662 10.51 14.55 14.17
N TYR A 663 10.04 15.37 15.11
CA TYR A 663 9.43 14.93 16.34
C TYR A 663 8.22 15.80 16.71
N GLU A 664 7.05 15.21 16.91
CA GLU A 664 5.82 15.96 17.14
C GLU A 664 5.48 16.22 18.62
N GLY A 665 6.32 15.78 19.53
CA GLY A 665 6.19 16.01 20.96
C GLY A 665 6.71 17.37 21.41
N LYS A 666 6.61 17.64 22.72
CA LYS A 666 7.11 18.85 23.34
C LYS A 666 8.62 19.03 23.06
N PRO A 667 9.05 20.23 22.61
CA PRO A 667 10.47 20.50 22.40
C PRO A 667 11.27 20.31 23.69
N THR A 668 12.54 19.88 23.52
CA THR A 668 13.45 19.72 24.65
C THR A 668 14.02 21.08 25.10
N GLU A 669 14.46 21.16 26.37
CA GLU A 669 15.15 22.36 26.90
C GLU A 669 16.42 22.70 26.10
N ALA A 670 17.14 21.69 25.64
CA ALA A 670 18.32 21.89 24.79
C ALA A 670 17.99 22.54 23.45
N GLN A 671 16.87 22.14 22.81
CA GLN A 671 16.40 22.77 21.56
C GLN A 671 15.98 24.22 21.76
N LEU A 672 15.31 24.53 22.88
CA LEU A 672 14.94 25.91 23.24
C LEU A 672 16.19 26.74 23.51
N ALA A 673 17.11 26.27 24.33
CA ALA A 673 18.36 26.98 24.67
C ALA A 673 19.23 27.21 23.42
N ARG A 674 19.35 26.20 22.52
CA ARG A 674 20.10 26.36 21.27
C ARG A 674 19.44 27.36 20.32
N THR A 675 18.12 27.39 20.26
CA THR A 675 17.38 28.42 19.49
C THR A 675 17.73 29.82 19.97
N ASP A 676 17.73 30.05 21.27
CA ASP A 676 18.06 31.35 21.84
C ASP A 676 19.54 31.73 21.63
N ALA A 677 20.45 30.76 21.70
CA ALA A 677 21.87 30.96 21.40
C ALA A 677 22.08 31.40 19.93
N ILE A 678 21.54 30.64 18.96
CA ILE A 678 21.67 30.97 17.53
C ILE A 678 21.04 32.34 17.22
N THR A 679 19.89 32.66 17.86
CA THR A 679 19.27 33.98 17.71
C THR A 679 20.19 35.12 18.12
N ARG A 680 20.91 34.97 19.24
CA ARG A 680 21.89 35.98 19.71
C ARG A 680 23.12 36.01 18.81
N GLU A 681 23.66 34.87 18.43
CA GLU A 681 24.81 34.76 17.54
C GLU A 681 24.55 35.45 16.18
N LEU A 682 23.34 35.27 15.61
CA LEU A 682 22.94 36.00 14.40
C LEU A 682 22.79 37.50 14.62
N ALA A 683 22.18 37.90 15.74
CA ALA A 683 22.03 39.31 16.10
C ALA A 683 23.38 40.01 16.28
N ASP A 684 24.40 39.34 16.83
CA ASP A 684 25.75 39.88 16.94
C ASP A 684 26.36 40.16 15.57
N VAL A 685 26.22 39.26 14.60
CA VAL A 685 26.74 39.48 13.23
C VAL A 685 25.99 40.61 12.52
N VAL A 686 24.67 40.71 12.69
CA VAL A 686 23.88 41.80 12.12
C VAL A 686 24.28 43.15 12.74
N ARG A 687 24.45 43.21 14.05
CA ARG A 687 24.95 44.41 14.76
C ARG A 687 26.32 44.83 14.27
N ASP A 688 27.29 43.90 14.15
CA ASP A 688 28.64 44.15 13.66
C ASP A 688 28.57 44.69 12.21
N PHE A 689 27.69 44.17 11.35
CA PHE A 689 27.51 44.65 10.00
C PHE A 689 26.86 46.06 9.95
N ASP A 690 25.84 46.31 10.75
CA ASP A 690 25.20 47.65 10.82
C ASP A 690 26.19 48.70 11.38
N ALA A 691 27.05 48.37 12.33
CA ALA A 691 28.13 49.22 12.81
C ALA A 691 29.17 49.52 11.69
N TRP A 692 29.53 48.48 10.91
CA TRP A 692 30.39 48.65 9.74
C TRP A 692 29.77 49.58 8.70
N LEU A 693 28.46 49.41 8.37
CA LEU A 693 27.73 50.28 7.43
C LEU A 693 27.74 51.74 7.88
N ALA A 694 27.47 51.99 9.17
CA ALA A 694 27.46 53.34 9.73
C ALA A 694 28.82 54.01 9.66
N LYS A 695 29.90 53.26 9.84
CA LYS A 695 31.29 53.77 9.85
C LYS A 695 31.84 53.98 8.44
N GLU A 696 31.70 53.01 7.52
CA GLU A 696 32.45 52.98 6.29
C GLU A 696 31.63 53.37 5.04
N LEU A 697 30.32 53.04 4.96
CA LEU A 697 29.55 53.14 3.73
C LEU A 697 29.41 54.59 3.21
N THR A 698 29.16 55.54 4.13
CA THR A 698 29.02 56.97 3.76
C THR A 698 30.31 57.50 3.11
N GLY A 699 31.47 57.20 3.67
CA GLY A 699 32.75 57.59 3.13
C GLY A 699 33.11 56.92 1.80
N LEU A 700 32.76 55.65 1.63
CA LEU A 700 32.93 54.92 0.37
C LEU A 700 32.03 55.48 -0.74
N ASN A 701 30.76 55.75 -0.42
CA ASN A 701 29.81 56.31 -1.39
C ASN A 701 30.21 57.76 -1.81
N ALA A 702 30.74 58.59 -0.91
CA ALA A 702 31.29 59.90 -1.28
C ALA A 702 32.52 59.76 -2.21
N ALA A 703 33.41 58.78 -1.98
CA ALA A 703 34.56 58.52 -2.83
C ALA A 703 34.14 57.98 -4.23
N LEU A 704 33.14 57.14 -4.30
CA LEU A 704 32.54 56.63 -5.55
C LEU A 704 31.90 57.78 -6.37
N SER A 705 31.15 58.64 -5.67
CA SER A 705 30.49 59.81 -6.32
C SER A 705 31.49 60.76 -6.91
N ALA A 706 32.67 61.00 -6.22
CA ALA A 706 33.76 61.83 -6.76
C ALA A 706 34.39 61.24 -8.02
N LYS A 707 34.27 59.97 -8.27
CA LYS A 707 34.66 59.24 -9.51
C LYS A 707 33.52 59.03 -10.50
N GLN A 708 32.36 59.64 -10.25
CA GLN A 708 31.12 59.48 -11.07
C GLN A 708 30.62 58.00 -11.14
N LEU A 709 30.93 57.20 -10.12
CA LEU A 709 30.44 55.82 -9.99
C LEU A 709 29.14 55.78 -9.16
N PRO A 710 28.25 54.79 -9.41
CA PRO A 710 27.02 54.67 -8.65
C PRO A 710 27.29 54.35 -7.18
N PRO A 711 26.47 54.89 -6.26
CA PRO A 711 26.57 54.56 -4.83
C PRO A 711 26.15 53.10 -4.57
N ILE A 712 26.79 52.51 -3.61
CA ILE A 712 26.43 51.17 -3.08
C ILE A 712 25.13 51.30 -2.27
N LYS A 713 24.12 50.55 -2.65
CA LYS A 713 22.83 50.45 -1.97
C LYS A 713 22.78 49.24 -1.06
N VAL A 714 22.07 49.35 0.04
CA VAL A 714 21.76 48.25 0.97
C VAL A 714 20.29 47.96 0.84
N ILE A 715 19.92 46.71 0.49
CA ILE A 715 18.54 46.29 0.39
C ILE A 715 17.85 46.41 1.75
N THR A 716 16.62 46.97 1.74
CA THR A 716 15.80 47.04 2.94
C THR A 716 14.93 45.77 3.08
N ARG A 717 14.42 45.51 4.28
CA ARG A 717 13.54 44.39 4.53
C ARG A 717 12.28 44.44 3.63
N ALA A 718 11.68 45.62 3.50
CA ALA A 718 10.48 45.83 2.69
C ALA A 718 10.69 45.61 1.17
N GLU A 719 11.91 45.82 0.68
CA GLU A 719 12.28 45.49 -0.70
C GLU A 719 12.49 43.99 -0.87
N TRP A 720 13.24 43.36 0.07
CA TRP A 720 13.56 41.94 0.06
C TRP A 720 12.32 41.04 0.19
N ASP A 721 11.32 41.44 1.00
CA ASP A 721 10.05 40.71 1.19
C ASP A 721 9.17 40.70 -0.08
N LYS A 722 9.44 41.58 -1.08
CA LYS A 722 8.72 41.63 -2.37
C LYS A 722 9.30 40.71 -3.43
N GLU A 723 10.59 40.31 -3.29
CA GLU A 723 11.25 39.33 -4.13
C GLU A 723 10.91 37.88 -3.68
#